data_67ca17ef5f7c07fe73441efe955e8e0e
#
_entry.id   67ca17ef5f7c07fe73441efe955e8e0e
#
_cell.length_a   1.000
_cell.length_b   1.000
_cell.length_c   1.000
_cell.angle_alpha   90.00
_cell.angle_beta   90.00
_cell.angle_gamma   90.00
#
_symmetry.space_group_name_H-M   'P 1'
#
loop_
_entity.id
_entity.type
_entity.pdbx_description
1 polymer ?
#
loop_
_entity_poly.entity_id
_entity_poly.type
_entity_poly.pdbx_seq_one_letter_code
_entity_poly.pdbx_strand_id
1 'polypeptide(L)'
;MYRAVSHLFVVSAFLILAATSQANSSIEAQQKAGFVRLDRVTASRATSNGIEIRCGTAILQITALRDDVLRVRVGANGQLPEDASWAVLPASRAAAVPVSPQSSSSTVGFKTARLQVSVRRDPLELTVTDLAGHIIVEDLPSRPIEFHGASFRVFRKSPADEHYFGLGDKPGPLDRRSESFVDWNTDAFGWQESTDPIYKSIPFFITYRKGIAAATFLDNTWRASFDFNKQYRDGYSFGSEGGPLDYYILYGPEPKSVVETWAWLVGTTPLPPLWSLGYQQSRYSYYPESEVRRIASRLRSERIPADVLWLDIDYQLKNRPFTVDPERFPTFDKMIQDLKAQHLHTVVITDLHIADLPNSGYKPYEEGIAGDHFVKNPDGSTYVGVVWPGKAVFPDFTQKSSREWWGTLYSDFVAKGIAGFWNDMNEPAIFEVASKTMPDDTQHRIDEPGFAKRTASHLEIHNIFGMQNSRGTFEGLLKINPNARPFVMTRASYAGGQRYASTWSGDNSSTWNHLRQTTPQLVNLGLSGFAMVGADVGGFAGSPQPELLTRWLEVAAFHPIDRDHTATGTNPQEPWENGSQEDVDLRRRYIEERYHLLPYLYTTAEEMSRTGLPIMRPLFLNFPSPTADGSPIDLANGNVFMVGSDLLVAQSPYPDELDNYSVALPPVGWYDYWTGDLVEGVSGRKAIDNTRVAQLELQIHRSLDTLPVFVRAGAIVPEQPLVQSTDEKPQGPLTLRVYPPTQAGQECGGSLYLDDGETYAFQKGDFLRVAFSCHSTAQGLTVVVEPHRGSFDPWWKLLSVEVYGAARPATGASAALDGQKATPVMPGFDPEHHRITAILPDDGKGLELQVAY
;
A
#
# COMPACT_ATOMS: atom_id res chain seq x y z
N MET A 1 -53.60 -8.11 -45.22
CA MET A 1 -53.07 -8.29 -43.89
C MET A 1 -51.77 -7.47 -43.63
N TYR A 2 -51.39 -6.55 -44.53
CA TYR A 2 -50.11 -5.79 -44.44
C TYR A 2 -50.28 -4.30 -44.12
N ARG A 3 -51.50 -3.81 -43.85
CA ARG A 3 -51.76 -2.39 -43.49
C ARG A 3 -52.12 -2.15 -42.01
N ALA A 4 -52.32 -3.17 -41.18
CA ALA A 4 -52.65 -3.03 -39.76
C ALA A 4 -51.43 -3.08 -38.82
N VAL A 5 -50.27 -3.56 -39.28
CA VAL A 5 -49.04 -3.68 -38.46
C VAL A 5 -48.23 -2.40 -38.42
N SER A 6 -48.28 -1.54 -39.45
CA SER A 6 -47.49 -0.30 -39.52
C SER A 6 -48.04 0.83 -38.63
N HIS A 7 -49.33 0.82 -38.20
CA HIS A 7 -49.88 1.84 -37.32
C HIS A 7 -49.62 1.56 -35.83
N LEU A 8 -49.47 0.27 -35.47
CA LEU A 8 -49.15 -0.07 -34.07
C LEU A 8 -47.67 0.26 -33.72
N PHE A 9 -46.74 0.12 -34.67
CA PHE A 9 -45.33 0.46 -34.43
C PHE A 9 -45.07 1.97 -34.35
N VAL A 10 -45.80 2.78 -35.11
CA VAL A 10 -45.63 4.25 -35.05
C VAL A 10 -46.21 4.84 -33.76
N VAL A 11 -47.35 4.31 -33.28
CA VAL A 11 -47.93 4.77 -31.99
C VAL A 11 -47.11 4.31 -30.82
N SER A 12 -46.53 3.10 -30.84
CA SER A 12 -45.61 2.66 -29.78
C SER A 12 -44.29 3.46 -29.78
N ALA A 13 -43.72 3.79 -30.93
CA ALA A 13 -42.52 4.61 -31.02
C ALA A 13 -42.76 6.06 -30.52
N PHE A 14 -43.92 6.66 -30.80
CA PHE A 14 -44.26 7.99 -30.27
C PHE A 14 -44.55 7.98 -28.77
N LEU A 15 -45.12 6.91 -28.21
CA LEU A 15 -45.35 6.78 -26.79
C LEU A 15 -44.02 6.55 -26.02
N ILE A 16 -43.10 5.82 -26.62
CA ILE A 16 -41.74 5.60 -26.00
C ILE A 16 -40.94 6.90 -26.11
N LEU A 17 -40.96 7.64 -27.20
CA LEU A 17 -40.29 8.94 -27.33
C LEU A 17 -40.90 10.02 -26.41
N ALA A 18 -42.22 10.03 -26.22
CA ALA A 18 -42.88 10.95 -25.29
C ALA A 18 -42.59 10.59 -23.85
N ALA A 19 -42.54 9.32 -23.51
CA ALA A 19 -42.15 8.85 -22.15
C ALA A 19 -40.67 9.12 -21.81
N THR A 20 -39.77 8.96 -22.78
CA THR A 20 -38.35 9.29 -22.62
C THR A 20 -38.12 10.81 -22.56
N SER A 21 -38.87 11.63 -23.30
CA SER A 21 -38.76 13.07 -23.22
C SER A 21 -39.34 13.63 -21.89
N GLN A 22 -40.42 13.04 -21.37
CA GLN A 22 -40.96 13.41 -20.04
C GLN A 22 -40.07 12.90 -18.91
N ALA A 23 -39.46 11.73 -19.04
CA ALA A 23 -38.48 11.23 -18.06
C ALA A 23 -37.22 12.10 -18.06
N ASN A 24 -36.70 12.47 -19.23
CA ASN A 24 -35.56 13.38 -19.32
C ASN A 24 -35.89 14.79 -18.82
N SER A 25 -37.09 15.34 -19.09
CA SER A 25 -37.49 16.65 -18.55
C SER A 25 -37.75 16.60 -17.03
N SER A 26 -38.23 15.50 -16.49
CA SER A 26 -38.37 15.31 -15.04
C SER A 26 -37.00 15.11 -14.34
N ILE A 27 -36.07 14.41 -14.99
CA ILE A 27 -34.70 14.28 -14.51
C ILE A 27 -33.95 15.62 -14.55
N GLU A 28 -34.07 16.39 -15.64
CA GLU A 28 -33.50 17.75 -15.70
C GLU A 28 -34.16 18.73 -14.71
N ALA A 29 -35.45 18.62 -14.46
CA ALA A 29 -36.13 19.41 -13.47
C ALA A 29 -35.77 19.02 -12.03
N GLN A 30 -35.59 17.73 -11.73
CA GLN A 30 -35.06 17.25 -10.46
C GLN A 30 -33.58 17.61 -10.28
N GLN A 31 -32.76 17.60 -11.34
CA GLN A 31 -31.38 18.07 -11.31
C GLN A 31 -31.23 19.56 -11.07
N LYS A 32 -32.21 20.39 -11.47
CA LYS A 32 -32.25 21.83 -11.15
C LYS A 32 -32.79 22.13 -9.75
N ALA A 33 -33.58 21.26 -9.17
CA ALA A 33 -34.12 21.43 -7.81
C ALA A 33 -33.05 20.96 -6.79
N GLY A 34 -32.32 21.89 -6.19
CA GLY A 34 -31.29 21.62 -5.19
C GLY A 34 -29.84 21.87 -5.65
N PHE A 35 -29.66 22.54 -6.79
CA PHE A 35 -28.32 22.98 -7.20
C PHE A 35 -27.87 24.18 -6.38
N VAL A 36 -26.71 24.03 -5.72
CA VAL A 36 -26.04 25.12 -4.99
C VAL A 36 -24.59 25.19 -5.46
N ARG A 37 -24.19 26.36 -5.96
CA ARG A 37 -22.79 26.66 -6.28
C ARG A 37 -22.29 27.70 -5.30
N LEU A 38 -21.11 27.51 -4.77
CA LEU A 38 -20.41 28.49 -3.97
C LEU A 38 -19.75 29.50 -4.91
N ASP A 39 -20.46 30.60 -5.20
CA ASP A 39 -20.05 31.56 -6.22
C ASP A 39 -19.48 32.86 -5.66
N ARG A 40 -19.89 33.25 -4.44
CA ARG A 40 -19.51 34.55 -3.87
C ARG A 40 -19.46 34.51 -2.35
N VAL A 41 -18.46 35.19 -1.75
CA VAL A 41 -18.36 35.44 -0.32
C VAL A 41 -19.34 36.53 0.12
N THR A 42 -20.32 36.20 0.96
CA THR A 42 -21.29 37.16 1.55
C THR A 42 -20.84 37.65 2.92
N ALA A 43 -20.11 36.84 3.68
CA ALA A 43 -19.49 37.24 4.94
C ALA A 43 -18.23 36.37 5.21
N SER A 44 -17.33 36.86 6.07
CA SER A 44 -16.17 36.10 6.51
C SER A 44 -15.79 36.48 7.95
N ARG A 45 -15.30 35.52 8.71
CA ARG A 45 -14.83 35.65 10.09
C ARG A 45 -13.55 34.89 10.28
N ALA A 46 -12.49 35.58 10.68
CA ALA A 46 -11.25 34.94 11.09
C ALA A 46 -11.46 34.15 12.40
N THR A 47 -10.81 32.98 12.51
CA THR A 47 -10.72 32.18 13.73
C THR A 47 -9.26 32.10 14.19
N SER A 48 -9.00 31.53 15.36
CA SER A 48 -7.63 31.40 15.89
C SER A 48 -6.70 30.59 14.98
N ASN A 49 -7.25 29.61 14.26
CA ASN A 49 -6.52 28.70 13.40
C ASN A 49 -7.04 28.65 11.95
N GLY A 50 -7.76 29.69 11.50
CA GLY A 50 -8.29 29.67 10.13
C GLY A 50 -9.31 30.76 9.83
N ILE A 51 -10.28 30.42 8.97
CA ILE A 51 -11.34 31.34 8.53
C ILE A 51 -12.65 30.58 8.31
N GLU A 52 -13.74 31.21 8.67
CA GLU A 52 -15.12 30.84 8.33
C GLU A 52 -15.68 31.79 7.28
N ILE A 53 -16.27 31.29 6.23
CA ILE A 53 -16.78 32.02 5.09
C ILE A 53 -18.23 31.63 4.86
N ARG A 54 -19.09 32.61 4.60
CA ARG A 54 -20.47 32.39 4.18
C ARG A 54 -20.64 32.71 2.69
N CYS A 55 -21.37 31.82 2.01
CA CYS A 55 -21.72 31.92 0.59
C CYS A 55 -23.22 31.69 0.46
N GLY A 56 -24.01 32.78 0.59
CA GLY A 56 -25.46 32.64 0.73
C GLY A 56 -25.82 31.84 1.99
N THR A 57 -26.52 30.72 1.80
CA THR A 57 -26.84 29.78 2.89
C THR A 57 -25.67 28.85 3.27
N ALA A 58 -24.70 28.65 2.38
CA ALA A 58 -23.61 27.75 2.63
C ALA A 58 -22.55 28.33 3.57
N ILE A 59 -21.87 27.45 4.30
CA ILE A 59 -20.72 27.75 5.16
C ILE A 59 -19.52 26.98 4.68
N LEU A 60 -18.39 27.66 4.53
CA LEU A 60 -17.07 27.11 4.22
C LEU A 60 -16.12 27.42 5.36
N GLN A 61 -15.52 26.43 5.97
CA GLN A 61 -14.51 26.58 7.01
C GLN A 61 -13.17 26.03 6.52
N ILE A 62 -12.12 26.84 6.63
CA ILE A 62 -10.73 26.43 6.33
C ILE A 62 -9.91 26.60 7.60
N THR A 63 -9.31 25.51 8.08
CA THR A 63 -8.50 25.51 9.31
C THR A 63 -7.12 24.93 9.07
N ALA A 64 -6.10 25.47 9.75
CA ALA A 64 -4.76 24.92 9.78
C ALA A 64 -4.62 23.98 10.99
N LEU A 65 -4.37 22.70 10.73
CA LEU A 65 -4.06 21.70 11.75
C LEU A 65 -2.57 21.70 12.08
N ARG A 66 -1.75 21.92 11.08
CA ARG A 66 -0.30 22.14 11.12
C ARG A 66 0.04 23.29 10.17
N ASP A 67 1.29 23.74 10.17
CA ASP A 67 1.74 24.75 9.23
C ASP A 67 1.66 24.31 7.76
N ASP A 68 1.63 23.02 7.52
CA ASP A 68 1.60 22.34 6.22
C ASP A 68 0.33 21.49 5.99
N VAL A 69 -0.64 21.52 6.90
CA VAL A 69 -1.89 20.75 6.79
C VAL A 69 -3.10 21.64 6.98
N LEU A 70 -3.93 21.73 5.97
CA LEU A 70 -5.19 22.45 5.99
C LEU A 70 -6.35 21.47 5.93
N ARG A 71 -7.45 21.79 6.63
CA ARG A 71 -8.73 21.10 6.54
C ARG A 71 -9.79 22.04 6.01
N VAL A 72 -10.58 21.55 5.06
CA VAL A 72 -11.67 22.31 4.43
C VAL A 72 -12.98 21.57 4.64
N ARG A 73 -13.95 22.22 5.28
CA ARG A 73 -15.28 21.68 5.56
C ARG A 73 -16.34 22.59 4.96
N VAL A 74 -17.34 21.99 4.31
CA VAL A 74 -18.41 22.74 3.67
C VAL A 74 -19.79 22.20 4.05
N GLY A 75 -20.69 23.08 4.45
CA GLY A 75 -22.10 22.78 4.69
C GLY A 75 -22.99 23.62 3.79
N ALA A 76 -23.67 23.01 2.84
CA ALA A 76 -24.52 23.73 1.88
C ALA A 76 -25.72 24.45 2.52
N ASN A 77 -26.22 23.95 3.63
CA ASN A 77 -27.37 24.44 4.38
C ASN A 77 -27.02 25.30 5.60
N GLY A 78 -25.77 25.76 5.71
CA GLY A 78 -25.31 26.61 6.80
C GLY A 78 -24.91 25.89 8.08
N GLN A 79 -24.83 24.54 8.04
CA GLN A 79 -24.32 23.72 9.12
C GLN A 79 -23.15 22.89 8.60
N LEU A 80 -22.02 22.90 9.31
CA LEU A 80 -20.89 22.04 9.01
C LEU A 80 -21.27 20.58 9.27
N PRO A 81 -20.68 19.62 8.53
CA PRO A 81 -20.84 18.21 8.80
C PRO A 81 -20.45 17.83 10.24
N GLU A 82 -20.89 16.67 10.70
CA GLU A 82 -20.42 16.07 11.96
C GLU A 82 -18.89 16.05 12.00
N ASP A 83 -18.30 16.41 13.14
CA ASP A 83 -16.84 16.37 13.30
C ASP A 83 -16.37 14.99 13.76
N ALA A 84 -16.47 14.01 12.87
CA ALA A 84 -16.09 12.62 13.08
C ALA A 84 -15.39 12.05 11.83
N SER A 85 -14.54 11.06 12.01
CA SER A 85 -13.81 10.39 10.93
C SER A 85 -13.45 8.94 11.28
N TRP A 86 -13.57 8.05 10.32
CA TRP A 86 -13.10 6.69 10.41
C TRP A 86 -11.61 6.56 10.12
N ALA A 87 -11.06 7.48 9.33
CA ALA A 87 -9.68 7.45 8.83
C ALA A 87 -8.72 8.27 9.71
N VAL A 88 -9.07 9.53 9.98
CA VAL A 88 -8.18 10.50 10.63
C VAL A 88 -8.02 10.23 12.12
N LEU A 89 -6.79 10.22 12.58
CA LEU A 89 -6.48 10.04 13.99
C LEU A 89 -7.10 11.16 14.84
N PRO A 90 -7.72 10.87 15.99
CA PRO A 90 -8.34 11.88 16.84
C PRO A 90 -7.38 13.01 17.24
N ALA A 91 -6.11 12.68 17.54
CA ALA A 91 -5.10 13.67 17.90
C ALA A 91 -4.77 14.61 16.74
N SER A 92 -4.64 14.07 15.53
CA SER A 92 -4.36 14.86 14.32
C SER A 92 -5.54 15.74 13.94
N ARG A 93 -6.77 15.24 14.10
CA ARG A 93 -7.99 16.01 13.82
C ARG A 93 -8.20 17.14 14.82
N ALA A 94 -7.82 16.95 16.07
CA ALA A 94 -7.88 17.96 17.12
C ALA A 94 -6.72 18.98 17.08
N ALA A 95 -5.71 18.74 16.24
CA ALA A 95 -4.56 19.63 16.13
C ALA A 95 -4.96 20.99 15.56
N ALA A 96 -4.27 22.04 15.98
CA ALA A 96 -4.47 23.40 15.51
C ALA A 96 -3.21 24.22 15.68
N VAL A 97 -2.90 25.06 14.70
CA VAL A 97 -1.83 26.06 14.81
C VAL A 97 -2.40 27.48 14.63
N PRO A 98 -1.83 28.48 15.30
CA PRO A 98 -2.28 29.86 15.14
C PRO A 98 -1.95 30.36 13.73
N VAL A 99 -2.81 31.20 13.18
CA VAL A 99 -2.65 31.76 11.84
C VAL A 99 -2.66 33.28 11.85
N SER A 100 -2.05 33.90 10.83
CA SER A 100 -2.07 35.33 10.61
C SER A 100 -3.18 35.70 9.60
N PRO A 101 -4.31 36.27 10.02
CA PRO A 101 -5.40 36.66 9.12
C PRO A 101 -4.93 37.63 8.03
N GLN A 102 -5.47 37.45 6.82
CA GLN A 102 -5.27 38.32 5.67
C GLN A 102 -6.60 38.75 5.10
N SER A 103 -6.77 40.07 4.84
CA SER A 103 -8.02 40.58 4.25
C SER A 103 -7.73 41.81 3.39
N SER A 104 -8.38 41.82 2.22
CA SER A 104 -8.41 42.99 1.32
C SER A 104 -9.82 43.21 0.81
N SER A 105 -10.00 44.18 -0.08
CA SER A 105 -11.27 44.40 -0.76
C SER A 105 -11.70 43.24 -1.64
N SER A 106 -10.74 42.49 -2.21
CA SER A 106 -10.97 41.39 -3.17
C SER A 106 -10.76 40.00 -2.61
N THR A 107 -10.01 39.85 -1.52
CA THR A 107 -9.65 38.54 -0.94
C THR A 107 -9.77 38.49 0.56
N VAL A 108 -9.95 37.29 1.11
CA VAL A 108 -9.84 36.94 2.53
C VAL A 108 -9.05 35.65 2.69
N GLY A 109 -8.42 35.43 3.81
CA GLY A 109 -7.64 34.24 4.09
C GLY A 109 -6.72 34.38 5.29
N PHE A 110 -5.64 33.63 5.29
CA PHE A 110 -4.65 33.63 6.36
C PHE A 110 -3.32 33.05 5.89
N LYS A 111 -2.30 33.20 6.74
CA LYS A 111 -0.99 32.53 6.59
C LYS A 111 -0.69 31.64 7.79
N THR A 112 -0.08 30.48 7.51
CA THR A 112 0.69 29.69 8.47
C THR A 112 2.17 30.02 8.34
N ALA A 113 3.05 29.30 9.03
CA ALA A 113 4.50 29.42 8.82
C ALA A 113 4.98 28.85 7.47
N ARG A 114 4.14 28.07 6.74
CA ARG A 114 4.51 27.43 5.47
C ARG A 114 3.58 27.74 4.30
N LEU A 115 2.33 28.03 4.57
CA LEU A 115 1.26 28.20 3.56
C LEU A 115 0.59 29.55 3.63
N GLN A 116 0.11 30.04 2.49
CA GLN A 116 -0.81 31.15 2.37
C GLN A 116 -2.14 30.67 1.75
N VAL A 117 -3.23 30.86 2.47
CA VAL A 117 -4.60 30.62 2.02
C VAL A 117 -5.21 31.94 1.58
N SER A 118 -5.73 31.99 0.35
CA SER A 118 -6.39 33.16 -0.22
C SER A 118 -7.71 32.71 -0.85
N VAL A 119 -8.81 33.33 -0.42
CA VAL A 119 -10.13 33.13 -1.02
C VAL A 119 -10.58 34.45 -1.65
N ARG A 120 -10.70 34.43 -2.98
CA ARG A 120 -11.26 35.55 -3.74
C ARG A 120 -12.73 35.67 -3.40
N ARG A 121 -13.24 36.94 -3.26
CA ARG A 121 -14.61 37.18 -2.80
C ARG A 121 -15.65 36.97 -3.89
N ASP A 122 -15.35 37.37 -5.13
CA ASP A 122 -16.27 37.33 -6.26
C ASP A 122 -15.50 37.21 -7.59
N PRO A 123 -15.66 36.08 -8.34
CA PRO A 123 -16.22 34.82 -7.89
C PRO A 123 -15.45 34.24 -6.73
N LEU A 124 -16.07 33.36 -5.93
CA LEU A 124 -15.36 32.62 -4.91
C LEU A 124 -14.33 31.69 -5.57
N GLU A 125 -13.09 31.74 -5.10
CA GLU A 125 -12.00 30.95 -5.62
C GLU A 125 -10.94 30.77 -4.52
N LEU A 126 -10.72 29.53 -4.10
CA LEU A 126 -9.67 29.19 -3.16
C LEU A 126 -8.35 29.00 -3.91
N THR A 127 -7.33 29.68 -3.43
CA THR A 127 -5.94 29.45 -3.81
C THR A 127 -5.11 29.19 -2.57
N VAL A 128 -4.32 28.13 -2.58
CA VAL A 128 -3.29 27.85 -1.56
C VAL A 128 -1.95 27.89 -2.23
N THR A 129 -1.04 28.69 -1.67
CA THR A 129 0.36 28.76 -2.11
C THR A 129 1.30 28.47 -0.94
N ASP A 130 2.54 28.10 -1.25
CA ASP A 130 3.61 28.25 -0.26
C ASP A 130 3.99 29.73 -0.08
N LEU A 131 4.93 30.01 0.83
CA LEU A 131 5.38 31.38 1.09
C LEU A 131 6.31 31.94 -0.02
N ALA A 132 6.81 31.09 -0.92
CA ALA A 132 7.53 31.50 -2.11
C ALA A 132 6.61 31.85 -3.30
N GLY A 133 5.32 31.56 -3.17
CA GLY A 133 4.29 31.85 -4.17
C GLY A 133 4.02 30.69 -5.14
N HIS A 134 4.56 29.50 -4.91
CA HIS A 134 4.21 28.34 -5.70
C HIS A 134 2.77 27.91 -5.40
N ILE A 135 1.98 27.72 -6.44
CA ILE A 135 0.57 27.29 -6.31
C ILE A 135 0.53 25.82 -5.95
N ILE A 136 -0.13 25.49 -4.84
CA ILE A 136 -0.34 24.13 -4.32
C ILE A 136 -1.68 23.59 -4.79
N VAL A 137 -2.76 24.37 -4.62
CA VAL A 137 -4.07 24.11 -5.19
C VAL A 137 -4.71 25.44 -5.61
N GLU A 138 -5.51 25.39 -6.67
CA GLU A 138 -6.25 26.53 -7.17
C GLU A 138 -7.61 26.08 -7.71
N ASP A 139 -8.68 26.70 -7.27
CA ASP A 139 -10.03 26.42 -7.78
C ASP A 139 -10.15 26.71 -9.27
N LEU A 140 -11.00 25.96 -9.95
CA LEU A 140 -11.43 26.30 -11.30
C LEU A 140 -12.42 27.48 -11.22
N PRO A 141 -12.11 28.68 -11.77
CA PRO A 141 -12.84 29.92 -11.46
C PRO A 141 -14.33 29.88 -11.76
N SER A 142 -14.74 29.11 -12.78
CA SER A 142 -16.13 29.01 -13.19
C SER A 142 -16.97 28.02 -12.38
N ARG A 143 -16.30 27.11 -11.65
CA ARG A 143 -16.97 25.96 -11.00
C ARG A 143 -16.19 25.47 -9.78
N PRO A 144 -16.01 26.26 -8.72
CA PRO A 144 -15.14 25.83 -7.60
C PRO A 144 -15.73 24.66 -6.80
N ILE A 145 -16.98 24.80 -6.35
CA ILE A 145 -17.69 23.78 -5.55
C ILE A 145 -19.18 23.81 -5.94
N GLU A 146 -19.71 22.63 -6.27
CA GLU A 146 -21.10 22.46 -6.65
C GLU A 146 -21.75 21.35 -5.83
N PHE A 147 -23.02 21.59 -5.42
CA PHE A 147 -23.89 20.59 -4.82
C PHE A 147 -25.09 20.34 -5.72
N HIS A 148 -25.49 19.08 -5.84
CA HIS A 148 -26.70 18.63 -6.53
C HIS A 148 -27.49 17.73 -5.58
N GLY A 149 -28.39 18.32 -4.79
CA GLY A 149 -29.02 17.62 -3.67
C GLY A 149 -27.99 17.23 -2.60
N ALA A 150 -27.83 15.91 -2.34
CA ALA A 150 -26.86 15.38 -1.40
C ALA A 150 -25.44 15.24 -2.01
N SER A 151 -25.34 15.12 -3.33
CA SER A 151 -24.06 14.95 -4.01
C SER A 151 -23.30 16.29 -4.13
N PHE A 152 -21.98 16.20 -4.19
CA PHE A 152 -21.13 17.37 -4.40
C PHE A 152 -19.94 17.08 -5.29
N ARG A 153 -19.35 18.16 -5.85
CA ARG A 153 -18.10 18.11 -6.60
C ARG A 153 -17.26 19.36 -6.40
N VAL A 154 -15.96 19.14 -6.23
CA VAL A 154 -14.93 20.18 -6.15
C VAL A 154 -14.12 20.14 -7.46
N PHE A 155 -13.89 21.32 -8.05
CA PHE A 155 -13.15 21.46 -9.29
C PHE A 155 -11.90 22.29 -9.06
N ARG A 156 -10.79 21.83 -9.58
CA ARG A 156 -9.47 22.44 -9.46
C ARG A 156 -8.83 22.64 -10.83
N LYS A 157 -8.01 23.66 -10.97
CA LYS A 157 -7.12 23.77 -12.15
C LYS A 157 -6.11 22.64 -12.15
N SER A 158 -5.75 22.21 -13.36
CA SER A 158 -4.72 21.20 -13.59
C SER A 158 -3.77 21.70 -14.68
N PRO A 159 -2.61 22.24 -14.31
CA PRO A 159 -1.58 22.56 -15.27
C PRO A 159 -1.13 21.36 -16.09
N ALA A 160 -0.65 21.58 -17.30
CA ALA A 160 -0.29 20.51 -18.23
C ALA A 160 0.88 19.63 -17.75
N ASP A 161 1.72 20.17 -16.87
CA ASP A 161 2.88 19.51 -16.25
C ASP A 161 2.61 18.99 -14.82
N GLU A 162 1.33 18.81 -14.45
CA GLU A 162 0.95 18.23 -13.16
C GLU A 162 0.66 16.74 -13.29
N HIS A 163 1.14 15.96 -12.33
CA HIS A 163 1.01 14.51 -12.26
C HIS A 163 0.23 14.10 -11.02
N TYR A 164 -0.43 12.93 -11.07
CA TYR A 164 -1.31 12.45 -10.01
C TYR A 164 -0.97 11.01 -9.64
N PHE A 165 -0.84 10.72 -8.33
CA PHE A 165 -0.50 9.39 -7.82
C PHE A 165 -1.41 9.04 -6.64
N GLY A 166 -1.53 7.76 -6.31
CA GLY A 166 -2.33 7.30 -5.18
C GLY A 166 -3.67 6.71 -5.59
N LEU A 167 -4.75 7.02 -4.85
CA LEU A 167 -6.07 6.38 -4.89
C LEU A 167 -6.03 4.87 -4.56
N GLY A 168 -4.93 4.39 -3.97
CA GLY A 168 -4.82 3.02 -3.50
C GLY A 168 -4.92 1.98 -4.61
N ASP A 169 -5.85 1.03 -4.44
CA ASP A 169 -6.00 -0.15 -5.26
C ASP A 169 -6.79 0.15 -6.54
N LYS A 170 -6.11 0.67 -7.53
CA LYS A 170 -6.65 0.97 -8.85
C LYS A 170 -5.73 0.40 -9.94
N PRO A 171 -6.23 -0.42 -10.87
CA PRO A 171 -5.49 -0.81 -12.07
C PRO A 171 -5.14 0.42 -12.92
N GLY A 172 -4.30 0.22 -13.91
CA GLY A 172 -3.91 1.27 -14.85
C GLY A 172 -2.54 1.90 -14.56
N PRO A 173 -2.21 3.02 -15.20
CA PRO A 173 -0.86 3.60 -15.16
C PRO A 173 -0.47 4.11 -13.77
N LEU A 174 0.84 4.20 -13.51
CA LEU A 174 1.38 4.76 -12.27
C LEU A 174 0.93 6.21 -12.08
N ASP A 175 1.08 7.04 -13.10
CA ASP A 175 0.52 8.40 -13.14
C ASP A 175 -0.95 8.34 -13.57
N ARG A 176 -1.82 8.85 -12.71
CA ARG A 176 -3.27 8.84 -12.89
C ARG A 176 -3.79 9.95 -13.82
N ARG A 177 -2.90 10.77 -14.38
CA ARG A 177 -3.30 11.82 -15.35
C ARG A 177 -4.04 11.22 -16.54
N SER A 178 -5.11 11.88 -16.97
CA SER A 178 -6.04 11.44 -18.03
C SER A 178 -6.90 10.22 -17.68
N GLU A 179 -6.97 9.87 -16.37
CA GLU A 179 -7.82 8.80 -15.87
C GLU A 179 -8.94 9.32 -14.96
N SER A 180 -9.95 8.48 -14.75
CA SER A 180 -11.03 8.72 -13.80
C SER A 180 -11.33 7.45 -13.02
N PHE A 181 -11.69 7.60 -11.74
CA PHE A 181 -11.87 6.47 -10.81
C PHE A 181 -13.08 6.68 -9.90
N VAL A 182 -13.62 5.55 -9.43
CA VAL A 182 -14.71 5.48 -8.47
C VAL A 182 -14.24 4.73 -7.23
N ASP A 183 -14.44 5.30 -6.07
CA ASP A 183 -14.25 4.64 -4.77
C ASP A 183 -15.54 4.00 -4.31
N TRP A 184 -15.61 2.68 -4.45
CA TRP A 184 -16.69 1.80 -4.01
C TRP A 184 -16.16 0.38 -3.91
N ASN A 185 -15.97 -0.14 -2.72
CA ASN A 185 -15.40 -1.46 -2.51
C ASN A 185 -16.21 -2.54 -3.25
N THR A 186 -15.59 -3.25 -4.18
CA THR A 186 -16.32 -4.14 -5.09
C THR A 186 -15.55 -5.45 -5.27
N ASP A 187 -16.24 -6.58 -5.07
CA ASP A 187 -15.74 -7.89 -5.48
C ASP A 187 -15.58 -7.91 -7.02
N ALA A 188 -14.33 -7.87 -7.47
CA ALA A 188 -13.95 -7.68 -8.86
C ALA A 188 -13.19 -8.87 -9.44
N PHE A 189 -13.60 -10.11 -9.13
CA PHE A 189 -12.98 -11.31 -9.68
C PHE A 189 -12.79 -11.20 -11.19
N GLY A 190 -11.58 -11.47 -11.66
CA GLY A 190 -11.23 -11.39 -13.08
C GLY A 190 -11.13 -9.95 -13.62
N TRP A 191 -10.84 -8.97 -12.77
CA TRP A 191 -10.67 -7.58 -13.16
C TRP A 191 -9.65 -7.44 -14.32
N GLN A 192 -9.77 -6.38 -15.07
CA GLN A 192 -8.89 -5.98 -16.17
C GLN A 192 -8.29 -4.61 -15.88
N GLU A 193 -7.29 -4.19 -16.65
CA GLU A 193 -6.66 -2.86 -16.52
C GLU A 193 -7.65 -1.69 -16.50
N SER A 194 -8.79 -1.85 -17.18
CA SER A 194 -9.85 -0.83 -17.23
C SER A 194 -10.96 -1.01 -16.21
N THR A 195 -10.87 -2.01 -15.32
CA THR A 195 -11.91 -2.28 -14.33
C THR A 195 -11.83 -1.28 -13.19
N ASP A 196 -12.92 -0.58 -12.94
CA ASP A 196 -13.10 0.32 -11.81
C ASP A 196 -14.61 0.42 -11.47
N PRO A 197 -15.00 0.32 -10.21
CA PRO A 197 -14.17 0.14 -9.02
C PRO A 197 -13.73 -1.31 -8.77
N ILE A 198 -12.72 -1.47 -7.89
CA ILE A 198 -12.29 -2.75 -7.33
C ILE A 198 -12.21 -2.70 -5.78
N TYR A 199 -11.69 -3.68 -5.14
CA TYR A 199 -11.76 -4.09 -3.74
C TYR A 199 -11.65 -3.00 -2.66
N LYS A 200 -10.87 -1.91 -2.86
CA LYS A 200 -10.52 -0.92 -1.83
C LYS A 200 -10.77 0.52 -2.27
N SER A 201 -11.16 1.36 -1.31
CA SER A 201 -11.39 2.79 -1.50
C SER A 201 -10.47 3.61 -0.62
N ILE A 202 -9.52 4.32 -1.21
CA ILE A 202 -8.60 5.18 -0.49
C ILE A 202 -8.61 6.56 -1.16
N PRO A 203 -9.51 7.47 -0.77
CA PRO A 203 -9.75 8.76 -1.41
C PRO A 203 -8.63 9.79 -1.13
N PHE A 204 -7.38 9.35 -1.33
CA PHE A 204 -6.15 10.10 -1.14
C PHE A 204 -5.34 10.10 -2.42
N PHE A 205 -4.93 11.27 -2.89
CA PHE A 205 -4.04 11.39 -4.05
C PHE A 205 -3.00 12.50 -3.84
N ILE A 206 -1.83 12.27 -4.44
CA ILE A 206 -0.70 13.20 -4.46
C ILE A 206 -0.72 13.95 -5.80
N THR A 207 -0.58 15.26 -5.76
CA THR A 207 -0.25 16.10 -6.91
C THR A 207 1.26 16.37 -6.89
N TYR A 208 1.91 16.23 -8.03
CA TYR A 208 3.35 16.47 -8.16
C TYR A 208 3.65 17.33 -9.39
N ARG A 209 4.40 18.41 -9.18
CA ARG A 209 4.73 19.35 -10.23
C ARG A 209 6.05 20.07 -9.95
N LYS A 210 7.01 20.03 -10.87
CA LYS A 210 8.28 20.77 -10.79
C LYS A 210 9.05 20.56 -9.48
N GLY A 211 9.07 19.34 -8.97
CA GLY A 211 9.73 19.01 -7.70
C GLY A 211 8.92 19.31 -6.45
N ILE A 212 7.69 19.86 -6.59
CA ILE A 212 6.80 20.18 -5.47
C ILE A 212 5.67 19.16 -5.42
N ALA A 213 5.51 18.53 -4.27
CA ALA A 213 4.43 17.60 -3.97
C ALA A 213 3.45 18.18 -2.96
N ALA A 214 2.19 17.90 -3.18
CA ALA A 214 1.11 18.10 -2.22
C ALA A 214 0.12 16.94 -2.31
N ALA A 215 -0.81 16.81 -1.38
CA ALA A 215 -1.85 15.80 -1.48
C ALA A 215 -3.22 16.35 -1.07
N THR A 216 -4.25 15.67 -1.56
CA THR A 216 -5.63 15.88 -1.15
C THR A 216 -6.19 14.56 -0.63
N PHE A 217 -6.84 14.60 0.53
CA PHE A 217 -7.61 13.49 1.09
C PHE A 217 -9.06 13.92 1.26
N LEU A 218 -10.00 13.21 0.64
CA LEU A 218 -11.44 13.39 0.82
C LEU A 218 -11.92 12.48 1.95
N ASP A 219 -12.22 13.03 3.13
CA ASP A 219 -12.72 12.28 4.29
C ASP A 219 -14.22 12.03 4.16
N ASN A 220 -14.58 11.11 3.26
CA ASN A 220 -15.94 10.76 2.92
C ASN A 220 -16.06 9.29 2.55
N THR A 221 -16.93 8.56 3.24
CA THR A 221 -17.07 7.11 3.13
C THR A 221 -18.10 6.65 2.09
N TRP A 222 -18.85 7.58 1.51
CA TRP A 222 -19.83 7.33 0.46
C TRP A 222 -19.13 7.01 -0.88
N ARG A 223 -19.92 6.62 -1.88
CA ARG A 223 -19.42 6.45 -3.23
C ARG A 223 -18.85 7.78 -3.74
N ALA A 224 -17.53 7.80 -3.92
CA ALA A 224 -16.79 8.97 -4.38
C ALA A 224 -16.25 8.76 -5.81
N SER A 225 -15.94 9.86 -6.49
CA SER A 225 -15.37 9.79 -7.84
C SER A 225 -14.33 10.89 -8.05
N PHE A 226 -13.31 10.54 -8.83
CA PHE A 226 -12.14 11.36 -9.15
C PHE A 226 -11.97 11.42 -10.66
N ASP A 227 -11.67 12.60 -11.18
CA ASP A 227 -11.35 12.81 -12.58
C ASP A 227 -10.06 13.63 -12.69
N PHE A 228 -9.04 13.08 -13.32
CA PHE A 228 -7.75 13.73 -13.51
C PHE A 228 -7.55 14.09 -14.99
N ASN A 229 -8.27 15.10 -15.47
CA ASN A 229 -8.23 15.59 -16.85
C ASN A 229 -8.81 14.64 -17.91
N LYS A 230 -9.55 13.59 -17.55
CA LYS A 230 -10.20 12.70 -18.53
C LYS A 230 -11.43 13.35 -19.14
N GLN A 231 -12.31 13.89 -18.29
CA GLN A 231 -13.55 14.57 -18.72
C GLN A 231 -13.35 16.09 -18.88
N TYR A 232 -12.53 16.69 -18.00
CA TYR A 232 -12.26 18.12 -17.93
C TYR A 232 -10.81 18.41 -18.27
N ARG A 233 -10.54 18.90 -19.50
CA ARG A 233 -9.15 19.08 -19.97
C ARG A 233 -8.34 20.11 -19.20
N ASP A 234 -9.01 21.12 -18.62
CA ASP A 234 -8.37 22.25 -17.92
C ASP A 234 -8.37 22.10 -16.40
N GLY A 235 -8.86 20.96 -15.90
CA GLY A 235 -9.02 20.77 -14.48
C GLY A 235 -9.11 19.31 -14.07
N TYR A 236 -8.94 19.09 -12.79
CA TYR A 236 -9.31 17.85 -12.14
C TYR A 236 -10.48 18.06 -11.19
N SER A 237 -11.16 17.00 -10.83
CA SER A 237 -12.28 17.10 -9.90
C SER A 237 -12.39 15.87 -9.01
N PHE A 238 -12.94 16.07 -7.83
CA PHE A 238 -13.33 15.01 -6.90
C PHE A 238 -14.67 15.34 -6.26
N GLY A 239 -15.41 14.30 -5.90
CA GLY A 239 -16.72 14.48 -5.30
C GLY A 239 -17.33 13.17 -4.85
N SER A 240 -18.55 13.25 -4.28
CA SER A 240 -19.27 12.11 -3.74
C SER A 240 -20.75 12.20 -4.02
N GLU A 241 -21.45 11.06 -4.04
CA GLU A 241 -22.90 10.97 -4.20
C GLU A 241 -23.66 11.47 -2.95
N GLY A 242 -22.95 11.57 -1.81
CA GLY A 242 -23.53 12.08 -0.55
C GLY A 242 -22.49 12.22 0.55
N GLY A 243 -22.94 12.37 1.79
CA GLY A 243 -22.08 12.50 2.95
C GLY A 243 -21.40 13.86 3.11
N PRO A 244 -20.38 13.96 3.97
CA PRO A 244 -19.72 15.22 4.29
C PRO A 244 -18.80 15.70 3.15
N LEU A 245 -18.81 16.99 2.84
CA LEU A 245 -17.71 17.63 2.14
C LEU A 245 -16.69 18.09 3.19
N ASP A 246 -15.75 17.21 3.47
CA ASP A 246 -14.65 17.38 4.40
C ASP A 246 -13.39 16.84 3.75
N TYR A 247 -12.40 17.68 3.52
CA TYR A 247 -11.14 17.23 2.88
C TYR A 247 -9.93 17.96 3.44
N TYR A 248 -8.78 17.32 3.28
CA TYR A 248 -7.50 17.82 3.76
C TYR A 248 -6.59 18.13 2.59
N ILE A 249 -5.77 19.18 2.74
CA ILE A 249 -4.68 19.54 1.83
C ILE A 249 -3.40 19.40 2.62
N LEU A 250 -2.47 18.56 2.13
CA LEU A 250 -1.19 18.29 2.74
C LEU A 250 -0.08 18.84 1.83
N TYR A 251 0.87 19.56 2.40
CA TYR A 251 1.97 20.15 1.64
C TYR A 251 3.31 19.52 2.00
N GLY A 252 4.11 19.13 0.99
CA GLY A 252 5.47 18.64 1.18
C GLY A 252 6.47 19.73 1.57
N PRO A 253 7.21 20.41 0.67
CA PRO A 253 7.19 20.29 -0.80
C PRO A 253 7.71 18.96 -1.35
N GLU A 254 8.53 18.22 -0.59
CA GLU A 254 9.09 16.96 -1.04
C GLU A 254 8.07 15.83 -0.96
N PRO A 255 8.07 14.86 -1.92
CA PRO A 255 7.15 13.74 -1.90
C PRO A 255 7.21 12.90 -0.61
N LYS A 256 8.40 12.65 -0.03
CA LYS A 256 8.56 11.96 1.25
C LYS A 256 7.81 12.67 2.37
N SER A 257 7.95 14.00 2.45
CA SER A 257 7.26 14.80 3.48
C SER A 257 5.74 14.73 3.35
N VAL A 258 5.20 14.59 2.12
CA VAL A 258 3.76 14.38 1.91
C VAL A 258 3.32 13.04 2.49
N VAL A 259 4.07 11.96 2.22
CA VAL A 259 3.76 10.61 2.73
C VAL A 259 3.87 10.57 4.27
N GLU A 260 4.91 11.18 4.84
CA GLU A 260 5.07 11.30 6.31
C GLU A 260 3.93 12.11 6.95
N THR A 261 3.48 13.17 6.28
CA THR A 261 2.34 13.98 6.73
C THR A 261 1.03 13.22 6.61
N TRP A 262 0.87 12.41 5.56
CA TRP A 262 -0.26 11.48 5.43
C TRP A 262 -0.27 10.46 6.59
N ALA A 263 0.88 9.87 6.89
CA ALA A 263 1.04 8.95 8.02
C ALA A 263 0.73 9.64 9.37
N TRP A 264 1.13 10.91 9.55
CA TRP A 264 0.73 11.68 10.73
C TRP A 264 -0.79 11.87 10.81
N LEU A 265 -1.46 12.05 9.68
CA LEU A 265 -2.91 12.27 9.65
C LEU A 265 -3.70 11.00 9.96
N VAL A 266 -3.35 9.85 9.35
CA VAL A 266 -4.14 8.62 9.38
C VAL A 266 -3.47 7.43 10.07
N GLY A 267 -2.24 7.57 10.53
CA GLY A 267 -1.43 6.50 11.14
C GLY A 267 -0.60 5.70 10.14
N THR A 268 0.38 4.99 10.66
CA THR A 268 1.30 4.12 9.91
C THR A 268 0.83 2.66 9.90
N THR A 269 1.38 1.86 9.00
CA THR A 269 1.37 0.39 9.13
C THR A 269 2.24 -0.01 10.32
N PRO A 270 1.77 -0.82 11.28
CA PRO A 270 2.61 -1.32 12.37
C PRO A 270 3.79 -2.16 11.85
N LEU A 271 4.89 -2.20 12.60
CA LEU A 271 6.00 -3.10 12.30
C LEU A 271 5.48 -4.55 12.28
N PRO A 272 5.54 -5.24 11.13
CA PRO A 272 4.98 -6.58 11.01
C PRO A 272 5.87 -7.62 11.71
N PRO A 273 5.37 -8.83 11.98
CA PRO A 273 6.23 -9.96 12.34
C PRO A 273 7.24 -10.25 11.22
N LEU A 274 8.48 -10.58 11.59
CA LEU A 274 9.58 -10.81 10.63
C LEU A 274 9.22 -11.91 9.62
N TRP A 275 8.58 -13.01 10.07
CA TRP A 275 8.17 -14.12 9.22
C TRP A 275 7.22 -13.70 8.08
N SER A 276 6.50 -12.59 8.23
CA SER A 276 5.61 -12.09 7.16
C SER A 276 6.37 -11.49 5.98
N LEU A 277 7.67 -11.26 6.13
CA LEU A 277 8.56 -10.83 5.04
C LEU A 277 9.22 -12.02 4.31
N GLY A 278 9.13 -13.24 4.83
CA GLY A 278 9.59 -14.44 4.13
C GLY A 278 8.67 -14.84 2.97
N TYR A 279 9.04 -15.90 2.25
CA TYR A 279 8.21 -16.49 1.20
C TYR A 279 7.00 -17.21 1.79
N GLN A 280 5.85 -17.10 1.13
CA GLN A 280 4.57 -17.58 1.60
C GLN A 280 3.88 -18.41 0.50
N GLN A 281 3.47 -19.62 0.84
CA GLN A 281 2.77 -20.51 -0.09
C GLN A 281 1.29 -20.60 0.24
N SER A 282 0.44 -20.43 -0.75
CA SER A 282 -1.01 -20.45 -0.65
C SER A 282 -1.67 -21.10 -1.87
N ARG A 283 -2.86 -21.59 -1.69
CA ARG A 283 -3.75 -22.06 -2.77
C ARG A 283 -5.20 -22.12 -2.27
N TYR A 284 -6.15 -21.89 -3.13
CA TYR A 284 -7.57 -22.23 -2.97
C TYR A 284 -7.82 -23.62 -3.57
N SER A 285 -7.77 -24.70 -2.79
CA SER A 285 -7.29 -24.85 -1.42
C SER A 285 -6.34 -26.04 -1.30
N TYR A 286 -5.49 -26.04 -0.26
CA TYR A 286 -4.76 -27.24 0.16
C TYR A 286 -5.65 -28.08 1.10
N TYR A 287 -6.21 -29.17 0.61
CA TYR A 287 -6.94 -30.17 1.38
C TYR A 287 -6.90 -31.54 0.67
N PRO A 288 -7.04 -32.65 1.40
CA PRO A 288 -7.16 -32.78 2.86
C PRO A 288 -5.85 -32.47 3.60
N GLU A 289 -5.81 -32.64 4.93
CA GLU A 289 -4.64 -32.42 5.80
C GLU A 289 -3.34 -33.03 5.25
N SER A 290 -3.40 -34.21 4.62
CA SER A 290 -2.24 -34.85 4.01
C SER A 290 -1.61 -34.03 2.89
N GLU A 291 -2.38 -33.23 2.18
CA GLU A 291 -1.86 -32.34 1.13
C GLU A 291 -1.08 -31.17 1.74
N VAL A 292 -1.60 -30.52 2.79
CA VAL A 292 -0.88 -29.48 3.54
C VAL A 292 0.47 -30.01 4.02
N ARG A 293 0.48 -31.22 4.61
CA ARG A 293 1.72 -31.88 5.06
C ARG A 293 2.68 -32.20 3.92
N ARG A 294 2.15 -32.56 2.74
CA ARG A 294 2.95 -32.83 1.53
C ARG A 294 3.64 -31.57 1.06
N ILE A 295 2.91 -30.45 0.97
CA ILE A 295 3.47 -29.14 0.57
C ILE A 295 4.58 -28.71 1.55
N ALA A 296 4.32 -28.77 2.85
CA ALA A 296 5.30 -28.43 3.89
C ALA A 296 6.58 -29.27 3.77
N SER A 297 6.43 -30.58 3.64
CA SER A 297 7.57 -31.50 3.47
C SER A 297 8.35 -31.21 2.20
N ARG A 298 7.66 -30.84 1.11
CA ARG A 298 8.30 -30.57 -0.17
C ARG A 298 9.10 -29.27 -0.17
N LEU A 299 8.57 -28.19 0.46
CA LEU A 299 9.34 -26.96 0.66
C LEU A 299 10.71 -27.25 1.31
N ARG A 300 10.73 -28.07 2.36
CA ARG A 300 11.96 -28.41 3.07
C ARG A 300 12.87 -29.35 2.28
N SER A 301 12.32 -30.39 1.63
CA SER A 301 13.11 -31.35 0.84
C SER A 301 13.72 -30.75 -0.42
N GLU A 302 13.02 -29.81 -1.07
CA GLU A 302 13.50 -29.05 -2.22
C GLU A 302 14.39 -27.87 -1.81
N ARG A 303 14.59 -27.64 -0.51
CA ARG A 303 15.36 -26.51 0.05
C ARG A 303 14.87 -25.15 -0.45
N ILE A 304 13.56 -24.98 -0.55
CA ILE A 304 12.94 -23.70 -0.84
C ILE A 304 12.64 -23.02 0.48
N PRO A 305 13.30 -21.91 0.81
CA PRO A 305 13.00 -21.17 2.02
C PRO A 305 11.54 -20.74 2.05
N ALA A 306 10.89 -20.91 3.19
CA ALA A 306 9.49 -20.50 3.35
C ALA A 306 9.14 -20.31 4.82
N ASP A 307 8.28 -19.34 5.09
CA ASP A 307 7.81 -19.03 6.44
C ASP A 307 6.35 -19.36 6.66
N VAL A 308 5.51 -19.30 5.61
CA VAL A 308 4.05 -19.36 5.79
C VAL A 308 3.38 -20.33 4.86
N LEU A 309 2.48 -21.14 5.42
CA LEU A 309 1.45 -21.88 4.68
C LEU A 309 0.07 -21.29 4.99
N TRP A 310 -0.67 -20.97 3.93
CA TRP A 310 -2.03 -20.46 4.02
C TRP A 310 -3.06 -21.56 3.84
N LEU A 311 -4.12 -21.49 4.64
CA LEU A 311 -5.29 -22.36 4.49
C LEU A 311 -6.49 -21.51 4.06
N ASP A 312 -6.95 -21.77 2.85
CA ASP A 312 -8.16 -21.18 2.27
C ASP A 312 -9.43 -21.94 2.76
N ILE A 313 -10.61 -21.54 2.36
CA ILE A 313 -11.92 -21.88 2.97
C ILE A 313 -12.20 -23.37 3.19
N ASP A 314 -11.56 -24.28 2.46
CA ASP A 314 -11.84 -25.72 2.53
C ASP A 314 -11.34 -26.44 3.80
N TYR A 315 -10.60 -25.75 4.70
CA TYR A 315 -10.35 -26.31 6.03
C TYR A 315 -11.59 -26.20 6.93
N GLN A 316 -12.53 -25.31 6.58
CA GLN A 316 -13.73 -25.02 7.34
C GLN A 316 -14.80 -26.08 7.10
N LEU A 317 -15.58 -26.40 8.14
CA LEU A 317 -16.75 -27.26 8.01
C LEU A 317 -17.83 -26.54 7.19
N LYS A 318 -18.01 -26.94 5.92
CA LYS A 318 -19.03 -26.37 5.01
C LYS A 318 -18.90 -24.84 4.87
N ASN A 319 -17.69 -24.34 4.73
CA ASN A 319 -17.35 -22.92 4.56
C ASN A 319 -17.87 -22.00 5.70
N ARG A 320 -17.91 -22.51 6.94
CA ARG A 320 -18.34 -21.78 8.14
C ARG A 320 -17.11 -21.24 8.86
N PRO A 321 -16.92 -19.93 8.94
CA PRO A 321 -15.82 -19.34 9.70
C PRO A 321 -15.76 -19.85 11.15
N PHE A 322 -14.56 -19.95 11.70
CA PHE A 322 -14.29 -20.46 13.07
C PHE A 322 -14.70 -21.91 13.29
N THR A 323 -14.69 -22.74 12.25
CA THR A 323 -14.85 -24.21 12.32
C THR A 323 -13.70 -24.90 11.59
N VAL A 324 -13.49 -26.18 11.92
CA VAL A 324 -12.58 -27.06 11.21
C VAL A 324 -13.37 -28.27 10.74
N ASP A 325 -13.17 -28.72 9.50
CA ASP A 325 -13.78 -29.92 8.96
C ASP A 325 -13.06 -31.17 9.51
N PRO A 326 -13.69 -31.99 10.36
CA PRO A 326 -13.01 -33.13 10.99
C PRO A 326 -12.74 -34.30 10.04
N GLU A 327 -13.41 -34.34 8.89
CA GLU A 327 -13.17 -35.38 7.87
C GLU A 327 -11.96 -35.02 7.03
N ARG A 328 -11.81 -33.76 6.65
CA ARG A 328 -10.70 -33.27 5.85
C ARG A 328 -9.44 -33.03 6.69
N PHE A 329 -9.60 -32.61 7.94
CA PHE A 329 -8.51 -32.25 8.87
C PHE A 329 -8.69 -32.97 10.21
N PRO A 330 -8.54 -34.31 10.25
CA PRO A 330 -8.83 -35.10 11.44
C PRO A 330 -7.88 -34.84 12.60
N THR A 331 -6.69 -34.32 12.33
CA THR A 331 -5.68 -34.02 13.36
C THR A 331 -5.18 -32.56 13.23
N PHE A 332 -6.12 -31.62 12.97
CA PHE A 332 -5.80 -30.21 12.70
C PHE A 332 -4.84 -29.60 13.72
N ASP A 333 -5.13 -29.73 15.03
CA ASP A 333 -4.30 -29.13 16.09
C ASP A 333 -2.89 -29.70 16.06
N LYS A 334 -2.75 -31.02 15.84
CA LYS A 334 -1.45 -31.67 15.68
C LYS A 334 -0.74 -31.20 14.41
N MET A 335 -1.46 -31.04 13.30
CA MET A 335 -0.89 -30.55 12.05
C MET A 335 -0.28 -29.16 12.25
N ILE A 336 -0.98 -28.23 12.91
CA ILE A 336 -0.46 -26.88 13.20
C ILE A 336 0.84 -26.96 14.01
N GLN A 337 0.88 -27.82 15.05
CA GLN A 337 2.11 -28.02 15.83
C GLN A 337 3.25 -28.62 15.01
N ASP A 338 2.95 -29.57 14.12
CA ASP A 338 3.93 -30.20 13.24
C ASP A 338 4.48 -29.23 12.20
N LEU A 339 3.65 -28.30 11.67
CA LEU A 339 4.08 -27.22 10.78
C LEU A 339 5.00 -26.25 11.53
N LYS A 340 4.61 -25.82 12.74
CA LYS A 340 5.44 -24.97 13.59
C LYS A 340 6.79 -25.62 13.92
N ALA A 341 6.82 -26.93 14.17
CA ALA A 341 8.08 -27.67 14.38
C ALA A 341 8.97 -27.75 13.14
N GLN A 342 8.43 -27.48 11.96
CA GLN A 342 9.17 -27.30 10.71
C GLN A 342 9.46 -25.83 10.40
N HIS A 343 9.28 -24.92 11.34
CA HIS A 343 9.43 -23.47 11.17
C HIS A 343 8.50 -22.89 10.05
N LEU A 344 7.26 -23.36 10.03
CA LEU A 344 6.21 -22.85 9.14
C LEU A 344 5.07 -22.30 9.99
N HIS A 345 4.81 -21.02 9.83
CA HIS A 345 3.64 -20.35 10.38
C HIS A 345 2.41 -20.68 9.55
N THR A 346 1.24 -20.80 10.20
CA THR A 346 -0.01 -21.04 9.51
C THR A 346 -0.88 -19.79 9.58
N VAL A 347 -1.33 -19.31 8.43
CA VAL A 347 -2.35 -18.26 8.30
C VAL A 347 -3.62 -18.89 7.75
N VAL A 348 -4.78 -18.57 8.33
CA VAL A 348 -6.06 -19.13 7.90
C VAL A 348 -7.01 -18.02 7.46
N ILE A 349 -7.80 -18.32 6.42
CA ILE A 349 -8.87 -17.41 5.98
C ILE A 349 -10.00 -17.41 7.02
N THR A 350 -10.50 -16.23 7.33
CA THR A 350 -11.70 -16.01 8.15
C THR A 350 -12.58 -14.97 7.48
N ASP A 351 -13.48 -15.43 6.63
CA ASP A 351 -14.48 -14.57 6.04
C ASP A 351 -15.42 -14.02 7.12
N LEU A 352 -16.05 -12.91 6.81
CA LEU A 352 -16.88 -12.22 7.80
C LEU A 352 -18.34 -12.73 7.87
N HIS A 353 -18.76 -13.52 6.90
CA HIS A 353 -20.14 -14.02 6.79
C HIS A 353 -20.38 -15.24 7.70
N ILE A 354 -21.30 -15.10 8.63
CA ILE A 354 -21.69 -16.16 9.58
C ILE A 354 -22.89 -16.91 9.03
N ALA A 355 -22.77 -18.24 8.87
CA ALA A 355 -23.88 -19.06 8.36
C ALA A 355 -25.16 -18.87 9.19
N ASP A 356 -26.30 -18.62 8.53
CA ASP A 356 -27.61 -18.45 9.17
C ASP A 356 -28.17 -19.85 9.61
N LEU A 357 -27.83 -20.25 10.81
CA LEU A 357 -28.08 -21.58 11.33
C LEU A 357 -28.71 -21.54 12.74
N PRO A 358 -30.00 -21.17 12.86
CA PRO A 358 -30.69 -21.12 14.15
C PRO A 358 -30.76 -22.49 14.82
N ASN A 359 -30.51 -22.54 16.14
CA ASN A 359 -30.58 -23.75 17.00
C ASN A 359 -29.66 -24.90 16.56
N SER A 360 -28.53 -24.57 15.90
CA SER A 360 -27.56 -25.55 15.39
C SER A 360 -26.38 -25.81 16.32
N GLY A 361 -26.20 -24.97 17.36
CA GLY A 361 -25.01 -24.95 18.19
C GLY A 361 -23.80 -24.28 17.53
N TYR A 362 -23.98 -23.65 16.38
CA TYR A 362 -22.94 -22.86 15.73
C TYR A 362 -22.71 -21.57 16.52
N LYS A 363 -21.69 -21.60 17.37
CA LYS A 363 -21.40 -20.57 18.38
C LYS A 363 -21.36 -19.14 17.79
N PRO A 364 -20.68 -18.83 16.65
CA PRO A 364 -20.68 -17.49 16.10
C PRO A 364 -22.08 -16.96 15.77
N TYR A 365 -22.98 -17.80 15.28
CA TYR A 365 -24.36 -17.41 15.00
C TYR A 365 -25.15 -17.16 16.28
N GLU A 366 -25.14 -18.13 17.23
CA GLU A 366 -25.93 -18.08 18.47
C GLU A 366 -25.53 -16.88 19.35
N GLU A 367 -24.22 -16.66 19.51
CA GLU A 367 -23.71 -15.51 20.25
C GLU A 367 -24.00 -14.18 19.53
N GLY A 368 -23.87 -14.16 18.20
CA GLY A 368 -24.13 -12.97 17.38
C GLY A 368 -25.59 -12.51 17.44
N ILE A 369 -26.54 -13.46 17.42
CA ILE A 369 -27.97 -13.17 17.64
C ILE A 369 -28.23 -12.70 19.07
N ALA A 370 -27.70 -13.43 20.07
CA ALA A 370 -27.90 -13.07 21.47
C ALA A 370 -27.35 -11.70 21.86
N GLY A 371 -26.22 -11.31 21.25
CA GLY A 371 -25.57 -10.01 21.46
C GLY A 371 -26.06 -8.91 20.53
N ASP A 372 -27.01 -9.19 19.64
CA ASP A 372 -27.53 -8.27 18.61
C ASP A 372 -26.43 -7.64 17.75
N HIS A 373 -25.48 -8.48 17.28
CA HIS A 373 -24.28 -8.04 16.58
C HIS A 373 -24.41 -7.92 15.06
N PHE A 374 -25.54 -8.34 14.48
CA PHE A 374 -25.70 -8.41 13.02
C PHE A 374 -26.40 -7.19 12.42
N VAL A 375 -26.04 -6.89 11.16
CA VAL A 375 -26.66 -5.87 10.30
C VAL A 375 -28.17 -6.11 10.19
N LYS A 376 -28.96 -5.03 10.13
CA LYS A 376 -30.43 -5.08 10.09
C LYS A 376 -30.99 -4.62 8.74
N ASN A 377 -32.14 -5.17 8.40
CA ASN A 377 -33.02 -4.59 7.39
C ASN A 377 -33.72 -3.32 7.92
N PRO A 378 -34.30 -2.49 7.05
CA PRO A 378 -35.05 -1.30 7.49
C PRO A 378 -36.22 -1.59 8.44
N ASP A 379 -36.78 -2.81 8.41
CA ASP A 379 -37.84 -3.26 9.30
C ASP A 379 -37.33 -3.76 10.67
N GLY A 380 -36.02 -3.73 10.89
CA GLY A 380 -35.37 -4.19 12.12
C GLY A 380 -35.04 -5.69 12.16
N SER A 381 -35.46 -6.48 11.18
CA SER A 381 -35.05 -7.87 11.07
C SER A 381 -33.54 -7.99 10.75
N THR A 382 -32.92 -9.14 11.06
CA THR A 382 -31.52 -9.37 10.70
C THR A 382 -31.39 -9.53 9.18
N TYR A 383 -30.44 -8.83 8.57
CA TYR A 383 -30.14 -8.98 7.13
C TYR A 383 -29.54 -10.36 6.86
N VAL A 384 -30.00 -11.01 5.79
CA VAL A 384 -29.50 -12.31 5.31
C VAL A 384 -29.13 -12.18 3.84
N GLY A 385 -27.87 -12.48 3.51
CA GLY A 385 -27.37 -12.58 2.14
C GLY A 385 -26.89 -13.99 1.80
N VAL A 386 -26.50 -14.24 0.55
CA VAL A 386 -25.96 -15.54 0.10
C VAL A 386 -24.46 -15.38 -0.18
N VAL A 387 -23.65 -16.23 0.44
CA VAL A 387 -22.20 -16.30 0.24
C VAL A 387 -21.77 -17.78 0.31
N TRP A 388 -20.51 -18.07 0.61
CA TRP A 388 -19.95 -19.44 0.61
C TRP A 388 -20.73 -20.48 1.44
N PRO A 389 -21.19 -20.21 2.68
CA PRO A 389 -21.98 -21.20 3.43
C PRO A 389 -23.46 -21.27 3.01
N GLY A 390 -23.85 -20.57 1.96
CA GLY A 390 -25.25 -20.34 1.58
C GLY A 390 -25.81 -19.10 2.26
N LYS A 391 -26.96 -19.22 2.94
CA LYS A 391 -27.54 -18.11 3.72
C LYS A 391 -26.60 -17.72 4.86
N ALA A 392 -26.31 -16.45 4.98
CA ALA A 392 -25.40 -15.90 5.96
C ALA A 392 -25.89 -14.57 6.52
N VAL A 393 -25.50 -14.26 7.74
CA VAL A 393 -25.68 -12.98 8.43
C VAL A 393 -24.31 -12.30 8.57
N PHE A 394 -24.29 -10.98 8.73
CA PHE A 394 -23.10 -10.16 8.67
C PHE A 394 -22.94 -9.33 9.94
N PRO A 395 -21.79 -9.39 10.63
CA PRO A 395 -21.56 -8.55 11.80
C PRO A 395 -21.64 -7.06 11.45
N ASP A 396 -22.28 -6.27 12.29
CA ASP A 396 -22.29 -4.82 12.18
C ASP A 396 -21.04 -4.22 12.86
N PHE A 397 -19.94 -4.19 12.11
CA PHE A 397 -18.65 -3.72 12.62
C PHE A 397 -18.60 -2.22 12.96
N THR A 398 -19.67 -1.44 12.68
CA THR A 398 -19.77 -0.06 13.14
C THR A 398 -20.04 0.04 14.63
N GLN A 399 -20.53 -1.05 15.24
CA GLN A 399 -20.68 -1.18 16.68
C GLN A 399 -19.37 -1.63 17.34
N LYS A 400 -18.92 -0.92 18.36
CA LYS A 400 -17.76 -1.33 19.15
C LYS A 400 -17.95 -2.70 19.79
N SER A 401 -19.15 -2.98 20.35
CA SER A 401 -19.46 -4.27 20.96
C SER A 401 -19.38 -5.45 19.98
N SER A 402 -19.77 -5.22 18.72
CA SER A 402 -19.68 -6.26 17.69
C SER A 402 -18.23 -6.55 17.30
N ARG A 403 -17.36 -5.54 17.21
CA ARG A 403 -15.92 -5.74 17.00
C ARG A 403 -15.28 -6.46 18.19
N GLU A 404 -15.64 -6.10 19.41
CA GLU A 404 -15.12 -6.78 20.62
C GLU A 404 -15.56 -8.26 20.68
N TRP A 405 -16.82 -8.56 20.37
CA TRP A 405 -17.31 -9.93 20.25
C TRP A 405 -16.58 -10.69 19.13
N TRP A 406 -16.47 -10.10 17.93
CA TRP A 406 -15.76 -10.68 16.80
C TRP A 406 -14.33 -11.08 17.17
N GLY A 407 -13.62 -10.19 17.86
CA GLY A 407 -12.25 -10.45 18.35
C GLY A 407 -12.16 -11.68 19.28
N THR A 408 -13.22 -12.01 20.05
CA THR A 408 -13.18 -13.17 20.95
C THR A 408 -13.24 -14.51 20.21
N LEU A 409 -13.79 -14.53 18.98
CA LEU A 409 -13.93 -15.74 18.19
C LEU A 409 -12.58 -16.33 17.75
N TYR A 410 -11.53 -15.53 17.72
CA TYR A 410 -10.17 -15.95 17.36
C TYR A 410 -9.42 -16.71 18.45
N SER A 411 -9.91 -16.70 19.68
CA SER A 411 -9.19 -17.23 20.86
C SER A 411 -8.79 -18.70 20.71
N ASP A 412 -9.68 -19.55 20.19
CA ASP A 412 -9.43 -20.98 19.99
C ASP A 412 -8.34 -21.21 18.93
N PHE A 413 -8.38 -20.50 17.82
CA PHE A 413 -7.39 -20.60 16.75
C PHE A 413 -6.00 -20.11 17.18
N VAL A 414 -5.93 -19.01 17.92
CA VAL A 414 -4.66 -18.52 18.50
C VAL A 414 -4.09 -19.55 19.49
N ALA A 415 -4.96 -20.16 20.33
CA ALA A 415 -4.53 -21.20 21.27
C ALA A 415 -3.99 -22.47 20.59
N LYS A 416 -4.46 -22.79 19.38
CA LYS A 416 -3.95 -23.89 18.54
C LYS A 416 -2.62 -23.57 17.88
N GLY A 417 -2.22 -22.30 17.82
CA GLY A 417 -0.94 -21.84 17.24
C GLY A 417 -1.07 -21.24 15.85
N ILE A 418 -2.27 -20.85 15.41
CA ILE A 418 -2.45 -20.06 14.19
C ILE A 418 -1.77 -18.70 14.38
N ALA A 419 -0.90 -18.34 13.45
CA ALA A 419 -0.01 -17.17 13.54
C ALA A 419 -0.63 -15.89 12.97
N GLY A 420 -1.54 -16.01 12.01
CA GLY A 420 -2.16 -14.86 11.36
C GLY A 420 -3.53 -15.20 10.73
N PHE A 421 -4.25 -14.17 10.32
CA PHE A 421 -5.60 -14.33 9.80
C PHE A 421 -5.79 -13.51 8.52
N TRP A 422 -6.57 -14.07 7.61
CA TRP A 422 -6.90 -13.50 6.32
C TRP A 422 -8.40 -13.15 6.28
N ASN A 423 -8.72 -11.87 6.29
CA ASN A 423 -10.07 -11.35 6.15
C ASN A 423 -10.38 -11.12 4.68
N ASP A 424 -11.10 -12.04 4.06
CA ASP A 424 -11.54 -11.98 2.68
C ASP A 424 -13.03 -11.68 2.55
N MET A 425 -13.52 -11.45 1.35
CA MET A 425 -14.93 -11.21 1.00
C MET A 425 -15.58 -10.04 1.75
N ASN A 426 -14.78 -9.09 2.23
CA ASN A 426 -15.20 -8.06 3.20
C ASN A 426 -15.46 -6.66 2.61
N GLU A 427 -15.82 -6.59 1.31
CA GLU A 427 -16.34 -5.38 0.65
C GLU A 427 -17.63 -4.81 1.28
N PRO A 428 -18.64 -5.62 1.76
CA PRO A 428 -18.83 -7.07 1.81
C PRO A 428 -19.42 -7.65 0.52
N ALA A 429 -18.86 -8.79 0.08
CA ALA A 429 -19.35 -9.51 -1.09
C ALA A 429 -20.63 -10.28 -0.80
N ILE A 430 -21.62 -10.16 -1.66
CA ILE A 430 -22.87 -10.90 -1.64
C ILE A 430 -23.09 -11.51 -3.02
N PHE A 431 -23.33 -12.82 -3.06
CA PHE A 431 -23.62 -13.54 -4.31
C PHE A 431 -25.06 -13.34 -4.76
N GLU A 432 -25.32 -13.63 -6.03
CA GLU A 432 -26.67 -13.65 -6.62
C GLU A 432 -27.39 -12.29 -6.63
N VAL A 433 -26.68 -11.18 -6.39
CA VAL A 433 -27.21 -9.81 -6.49
C VAL A 433 -26.37 -8.97 -7.45
N ALA A 434 -27.04 -8.11 -8.23
CA ALA A 434 -26.36 -7.29 -9.23
C ALA A 434 -25.39 -6.24 -8.63
N SER A 435 -25.69 -5.77 -7.42
CA SER A 435 -24.83 -4.84 -6.68
C SER A 435 -23.55 -5.47 -6.15
N LYS A 436 -23.47 -6.82 -6.11
CA LYS A 436 -22.42 -7.61 -5.45
C LYS A 436 -22.25 -7.32 -3.96
N THR A 437 -23.14 -6.55 -3.35
CA THR A 437 -23.10 -6.16 -1.94
C THR A 437 -24.50 -6.02 -1.38
N MET A 438 -24.61 -5.68 -0.09
CA MET A 438 -25.87 -5.44 0.62
C MET A 438 -26.70 -4.34 -0.03
N PRO A 439 -28.03 -4.33 0.14
CA PRO A 439 -28.86 -3.18 -0.24
C PRO A 439 -28.41 -1.87 0.46
N ASP A 440 -28.48 -0.78 -0.27
CA ASP A 440 -28.04 0.55 0.19
C ASP A 440 -28.73 1.02 1.48
N ASP A 441 -29.94 0.55 1.77
CA ASP A 441 -30.78 0.92 2.90
C ASP A 441 -30.67 -0.01 4.11
N THR A 442 -29.82 -1.06 4.07
CA THR A 442 -29.54 -1.85 5.27
C THR A 442 -28.96 -0.96 6.37
N GLN A 443 -29.28 -1.31 7.62
CA GLN A 443 -29.09 -0.47 8.78
C GLN A 443 -27.86 -0.88 9.58
N HIS A 444 -26.98 0.07 9.85
CA HIS A 444 -25.78 -0.06 10.67
C HIS A 444 -25.86 0.89 11.87
N ARG A 445 -25.53 0.37 13.04
CA ARG A 445 -25.74 1.10 14.32
C ARG A 445 -24.40 1.64 14.82
N ILE A 446 -24.07 2.83 14.38
CA ILE A 446 -22.80 3.49 14.74
C ILE A 446 -22.76 3.71 16.26
N ASP A 447 -21.76 3.09 16.91
CA ASP A 447 -21.38 3.26 18.30
C ASP A 447 -19.86 3.32 18.40
N GLU A 448 -19.26 4.35 17.80
CA GLU A 448 -17.82 4.59 17.77
C GLU A 448 -17.50 5.90 18.49
N PRO A 449 -16.49 5.94 19.39
CA PRO A 449 -16.05 7.19 20.00
C PRO A 449 -15.76 8.29 18.98
N GLY A 450 -16.32 9.47 19.20
CA GLY A 450 -16.20 10.61 18.29
C GLY A 450 -17.37 10.78 17.33
N PHE A 451 -18.20 9.75 17.12
CA PHE A 451 -19.44 9.82 16.37
C PHE A 451 -20.66 9.96 17.29
N ALA A 452 -21.68 10.64 16.83
CA ALA A 452 -23.00 10.57 17.44
C ALA A 452 -23.57 9.16 17.27
N LYS A 453 -24.12 8.57 18.35
CA LYS A 453 -24.80 7.28 18.26
C LYS A 453 -26.03 7.43 17.37
N ARG A 454 -26.08 6.67 16.29
CA ARG A 454 -27.16 6.72 15.31
C ARG A 454 -27.16 5.47 14.42
N THR A 455 -28.23 5.29 13.70
CA THR A 455 -28.31 4.36 12.61
C THR A 455 -27.87 5.04 11.30
N ALA A 456 -27.03 4.35 10.52
CA ALA A 456 -26.60 4.78 9.19
C ALA A 456 -27.03 3.75 8.15
N SER A 457 -27.18 4.17 6.91
CA SER A 457 -27.44 3.28 5.78
C SER A 457 -26.15 2.59 5.34
N HIS A 458 -26.27 1.47 4.62
CA HIS A 458 -25.12 0.80 4.01
C HIS A 458 -24.40 1.72 3.02
N LEU A 459 -25.12 2.55 2.30
CA LEU A 459 -24.56 3.54 1.39
C LEU A 459 -23.54 4.48 2.06
N GLU A 460 -23.72 4.79 3.35
CA GLU A 460 -22.79 5.63 4.11
C GLU A 460 -21.55 4.86 4.57
N ILE A 461 -21.71 3.59 4.97
CA ILE A 461 -20.64 2.87 5.67
C ILE A 461 -19.94 1.81 4.82
N HIS A 462 -20.43 1.54 3.63
CA HIS A 462 -19.97 0.45 2.77
C HIS A 462 -18.43 0.42 2.63
N ASN A 463 -17.80 1.52 2.26
CA ASN A 463 -16.36 1.58 2.02
C ASN A 463 -15.50 1.33 3.27
N ILE A 464 -16.07 1.49 4.48
CA ILE A 464 -15.34 1.22 5.72
C ILE A 464 -15.60 -0.17 6.29
N PHE A 465 -16.48 -0.96 5.69
CA PHE A 465 -16.92 -2.24 6.27
C PHE A 465 -15.75 -3.20 6.47
N GLY A 466 -14.95 -3.42 5.42
CA GLY A 466 -13.75 -4.27 5.47
C GLY A 466 -12.69 -3.75 6.44
N MET A 467 -12.48 -2.43 6.49
CA MET A 467 -11.57 -1.81 7.45
C MET A 467 -12.01 -2.09 8.91
N GLN A 468 -13.30 -1.97 9.21
CA GLN A 468 -13.80 -2.20 10.57
C GLN A 468 -13.82 -3.70 10.93
N ASN A 469 -14.00 -4.60 9.97
CA ASN A 469 -13.79 -6.03 10.13
C ASN A 469 -12.33 -6.32 10.53
N SER A 470 -11.37 -5.82 9.78
CA SER A 470 -9.94 -6.02 10.07
C SER A 470 -9.51 -5.37 11.39
N ARG A 471 -10.09 -4.22 11.73
CA ARG A 471 -9.90 -3.58 13.03
C ARG A 471 -10.38 -4.48 14.17
N GLY A 472 -11.57 -5.07 14.04
CA GLY A 472 -12.11 -6.00 15.04
C GLY A 472 -11.21 -7.24 15.21
N THR A 473 -10.65 -7.76 14.10
CA THR A 473 -9.68 -8.86 14.12
C THR A 473 -8.40 -8.44 14.83
N PHE A 474 -7.77 -7.34 14.41
CA PHE A 474 -6.50 -6.86 14.95
C PHE A 474 -6.57 -6.52 16.44
N GLU A 475 -7.60 -5.73 16.85
CA GLU A 475 -7.82 -5.37 18.25
C GLU A 475 -8.12 -6.61 19.12
N GLY A 476 -8.84 -7.59 18.55
CA GLY A 476 -9.09 -8.88 19.20
C GLY A 476 -7.81 -9.69 19.45
N LEU A 477 -6.95 -9.81 18.44
CA LEU A 477 -5.66 -10.51 18.57
C LEU A 477 -4.76 -9.85 19.60
N LEU A 478 -4.68 -8.51 19.62
CA LEU A 478 -3.95 -7.77 20.66
C LEU A 478 -4.51 -8.01 22.06
N LYS A 479 -5.83 -8.18 22.20
CA LYS A 479 -6.44 -8.47 23.49
C LYS A 479 -6.15 -9.91 23.95
N ILE A 480 -6.08 -10.87 23.01
CA ILE A 480 -5.75 -12.27 23.30
C ILE A 480 -4.26 -12.40 23.65
N ASN A 481 -3.37 -11.78 22.91
CA ASN A 481 -1.92 -11.79 23.14
C ASN A 481 -1.31 -10.38 23.00
N PRO A 482 -1.31 -9.57 24.09
CA PRO A 482 -0.86 -8.18 24.03
C PRO A 482 0.63 -7.98 23.71
N ASN A 483 1.43 -9.03 23.83
CA ASN A 483 2.87 -8.95 23.57
C ASN A 483 3.23 -9.31 22.12
N ALA A 484 2.43 -10.09 21.42
CA ALA A 484 2.68 -10.47 20.03
C ALA A 484 2.20 -9.40 19.05
N ARG A 485 2.88 -9.26 17.91
CA ARG A 485 2.45 -8.45 16.78
C ARG A 485 1.40 -9.21 15.97
N PRO A 486 0.15 -8.75 15.87
CA PRO A 486 -0.85 -9.40 15.04
C PRO A 486 -0.46 -9.32 13.56
N PHE A 487 -0.73 -10.39 12.82
CA PHE A 487 -0.72 -10.36 11.38
C PHE A 487 -2.14 -10.59 10.86
N VAL A 488 -2.66 -9.60 10.15
CA VAL A 488 -3.95 -9.63 9.48
C VAL A 488 -3.74 -9.21 8.03
N MET A 489 -4.30 -9.96 7.10
CA MET A 489 -4.38 -9.55 5.69
C MET A 489 -5.83 -9.33 5.32
N THR A 490 -6.12 -8.28 4.55
CA THR A 490 -7.48 -7.91 4.17
C THR A 490 -7.61 -7.62 2.69
N ARG A 491 -8.73 -8.07 2.06
CA ARG A 491 -9.04 -7.74 0.67
C ARG A 491 -9.61 -6.34 0.54
N ALA A 492 -10.66 -6.03 1.27
CA ALA A 492 -11.28 -4.71 1.25
C ALA A 492 -10.85 -3.85 2.43
N SER A 493 -10.70 -2.55 2.19
CA SER A 493 -10.33 -1.57 3.21
C SER A 493 -10.66 -0.15 2.79
N TYR A 494 -10.34 0.80 3.66
CA TYR A 494 -10.47 2.24 3.48
C TYR A 494 -9.23 2.95 4.03
N ALA A 495 -9.09 4.26 3.75
CA ALA A 495 -8.03 5.09 4.31
C ALA A 495 -7.93 4.93 5.83
N GLY A 496 -6.71 4.73 6.36
CA GLY A 496 -6.47 4.45 7.77
C GLY A 496 -6.54 2.96 8.14
N GLY A 497 -6.98 2.08 7.23
CA GLY A 497 -7.04 0.63 7.45
C GLY A 497 -5.68 -0.04 7.56
N GLN A 498 -4.62 0.57 7.03
CA GLN A 498 -3.23 0.10 7.17
C GLN A 498 -2.77 -0.06 8.63
N ARG A 499 -3.44 0.59 9.57
CA ARG A 499 -3.21 0.44 11.01
C ARG A 499 -3.55 -0.96 11.53
N TYR A 500 -4.36 -1.71 10.80
CA TYR A 500 -4.98 -2.95 11.25
C TYR A 500 -4.64 -4.15 10.39
N ALA A 501 -4.27 -3.94 9.13
CA ALA A 501 -4.01 -5.05 8.22
C ALA A 501 -3.04 -4.69 7.11
N SER A 502 -2.30 -5.70 6.65
CA SER A 502 -1.68 -5.76 5.33
C SER A 502 -2.73 -6.03 4.27
N THR A 503 -2.39 -5.89 2.99
CA THR A 503 -3.34 -6.12 1.90
C THR A 503 -2.66 -6.73 0.66
N TRP A 504 -3.48 -7.16 -0.30
CA TRP A 504 -3.00 -7.56 -1.63
C TRP A 504 -3.91 -6.94 -2.71
N SER A 505 -3.53 -7.08 -3.97
CA SER A 505 -4.26 -6.51 -5.12
C SER A 505 -5.57 -7.22 -5.47
N GLY A 506 -6.02 -8.18 -4.66
CA GLY A 506 -7.19 -9.02 -4.93
C GLY A 506 -6.93 -10.05 -6.03
N ASP A 507 -8.02 -10.55 -6.64
CA ASP A 507 -8.03 -11.69 -7.56
C ASP A 507 -7.49 -11.32 -8.94
N ASN A 508 -6.19 -11.22 -9.09
CA ASN A 508 -5.51 -10.98 -10.35
C ASN A 508 -5.50 -12.23 -11.24
N SER A 509 -5.08 -12.09 -12.49
CA SER A 509 -5.06 -13.18 -13.46
C SER A 509 -3.64 -13.56 -13.88
N SER A 510 -3.43 -14.84 -14.22
CA SER A 510 -2.16 -15.39 -14.73
C SER A 510 -1.87 -14.88 -16.14
N THR A 511 -1.59 -13.58 -16.29
CA THR A 511 -1.30 -12.94 -17.57
C THR A 511 -0.14 -11.96 -17.47
N TRP A 512 0.56 -11.73 -18.56
CA TRP A 512 1.63 -10.73 -18.65
C TRP A 512 1.14 -9.32 -18.34
N ASN A 513 -0.10 -8.98 -18.73
CA ASN A 513 -0.69 -7.70 -18.39
C ASN A 513 -0.79 -7.51 -16.87
N HIS A 514 -1.27 -8.53 -16.13
CA HIS A 514 -1.38 -8.44 -14.67
C HIS A 514 -0.02 -8.41 -13.96
N LEU A 515 0.98 -9.14 -14.46
CA LEU A 515 2.34 -9.00 -13.96
C LEU A 515 2.82 -7.55 -14.12
N ARG A 516 2.60 -6.93 -15.30
CA ARG A 516 2.97 -5.53 -15.54
C ARG A 516 2.19 -4.56 -14.66
N GLN A 517 0.89 -4.81 -14.44
CA GLN A 517 0.04 -3.96 -13.60
C GLN A 517 0.41 -4.03 -12.11
N THR A 518 1.06 -5.10 -11.66
CA THR A 518 1.44 -5.30 -10.26
C THR A 518 2.27 -4.12 -9.74
N THR A 519 3.33 -3.71 -10.44
CA THR A 519 4.21 -2.62 -9.97
C THR A 519 3.47 -1.28 -9.75
N PRO A 520 2.77 -0.70 -10.74
CA PRO A 520 2.07 0.59 -10.53
C PRO A 520 0.97 0.50 -9.47
N GLN A 521 0.29 -0.65 -9.36
CA GLN A 521 -0.78 -0.87 -8.39
C GLN A 521 -0.23 -0.92 -6.96
N LEU A 522 0.81 -1.73 -6.70
CA LEU A 522 1.43 -1.85 -5.37
C LEU A 522 2.11 -0.55 -4.94
N VAL A 523 2.77 0.16 -5.86
CA VAL A 523 3.38 1.47 -5.59
C VAL A 523 2.32 2.49 -5.17
N ASN A 524 1.19 2.59 -5.89
CA ASN A 524 0.12 3.52 -5.53
C ASN A 524 -0.58 3.13 -4.21
N LEU A 525 -0.72 1.83 -3.91
CA LEU A 525 -1.17 1.34 -2.59
C LEU A 525 -0.22 1.79 -1.48
N GLY A 526 1.09 1.62 -1.67
CA GLY A 526 2.12 2.05 -0.74
C GLY A 526 2.08 3.56 -0.48
N LEU A 527 2.01 4.39 -1.53
CA LEU A 527 1.86 5.85 -1.42
C LEU A 527 0.59 6.24 -0.66
N SER A 528 -0.46 5.43 -0.76
CA SER A 528 -1.75 5.67 -0.10
C SER A 528 -1.81 5.13 1.34
N GLY A 529 -0.69 4.57 1.86
CA GLY A 529 -0.53 4.13 3.25
C GLY A 529 -0.45 2.62 3.45
N PHE A 530 -0.91 1.79 2.49
CA PHE A 530 -0.80 0.33 2.56
C PHE A 530 0.58 -0.13 2.05
N ALA A 531 1.59 0.04 2.88
CA ALA A 531 2.98 -0.23 2.52
C ALA A 531 3.40 -1.71 2.67
N MET A 532 2.68 -2.50 3.49
CA MET A 532 2.75 -3.96 3.53
C MET A 532 1.73 -4.53 2.54
N VAL A 533 2.16 -4.70 1.31
CA VAL A 533 1.30 -5.05 0.17
C VAL A 533 1.96 -6.06 -0.74
N GLY A 534 1.16 -6.94 -1.36
CA GLY A 534 1.58 -7.89 -2.37
C GLY A 534 0.52 -8.09 -3.46
N ALA A 535 0.81 -8.97 -4.38
CA ALA A 535 -0.14 -9.51 -5.35
C ALA A 535 -0.12 -11.03 -5.23
N ASP A 536 -1.12 -11.72 -5.76
CA ASP A 536 -1.06 -13.15 -5.89
C ASP A 536 -0.02 -13.49 -6.97
N VAL A 537 1.13 -14.03 -6.53
CA VAL A 537 2.25 -14.37 -7.40
C VAL A 537 1.84 -15.51 -8.32
N GLY A 538 2.14 -15.38 -9.61
CA GLY A 538 1.70 -16.31 -10.63
C GLY A 538 0.30 -16.02 -11.17
N GLY A 539 -0.50 -15.22 -10.44
CA GLY A 539 -1.89 -14.89 -10.74
C GLY A 539 -2.89 -15.87 -10.10
N PHE A 540 -3.95 -15.31 -9.49
CA PHE A 540 -5.01 -16.11 -8.86
C PHE A 540 -5.85 -16.85 -9.88
N ALA A 541 -6.40 -16.13 -10.88
CA ALA A 541 -7.26 -16.71 -11.90
C ALA A 541 -6.45 -17.15 -13.13
N GLY A 542 -6.69 -18.38 -13.59
CA GLY A 542 -6.00 -18.94 -14.74
C GLY A 542 -4.74 -19.75 -14.38
N SER A 543 -3.97 -20.11 -15.38
CA SER A 543 -2.77 -20.93 -15.21
C SER A 543 -1.60 -20.28 -15.97
N PRO A 544 -0.54 -19.87 -15.29
CA PRO A 544 0.59 -19.22 -15.94
C PRO A 544 1.37 -20.20 -16.82
N GLN A 545 1.99 -19.68 -17.88
CA GLN A 545 3.08 -20.39 -18.56
C GLN A 545 4.32 -20.41 -17.64
N PRO A 546 5.25 -21.37 -17.82
CA PRO A 546 6.42 -21.48 -16.97
C PRO A 546 7.23 -20.18 -16.83
N GLU A 547 7.51 -19.52 -17.95
CA GLU A 547 8.24 -18.25 -17.96
C GLU A 547 7.50 -17.16 -17.16
N LEU A 548 6.18 -17.03 -17.32
CA LEU A 548 5.40 -16.04 -16.57
C LEU A 548 5.48 -16.26 -15.06
N LEU A 549 5.37 -17.53 -14.62
CA LEU A 549 5.49 -17.86 -13.20
C LEU A 549 6.90 -17.54 -12.67
N THR A 550 7.96 -17.91 -13.43
CA THR A 550 9.33 -17.63 -13.05
C THR A 550 9.58 -16.13 -12.94
N ARG A 551 9.17 -15.33 -13.95
CA ARG A 551 9.28 -13.86 -13.91
C ARG A 551 8.52 -13.23 -12.75
N TRP A 552 7.37 -13.79 -12.39
CA TRP A 552 6.59 -13.24 -11.27
C TRP A 552 7.27 -13.50 -9.94
N LEU A 553 7.82 -14.71 -9.72
CA LEU A 553 8.61 -15.03 -8.53
C LEU A 553 9.91 -14.21 -8.44
N GLU A 554 10.59 -13.96 -9.58
CA GLU A 554 11.76 -13.08 -9.61
C GLU A 554 11.44 -11.68 -9.05
N VAL A 555 10.39 -11.06 -9.55
CA VAL A 555 10.00 -9.70 -9.14
C VAL A 555 9.42 -9.67 -7.73
N ALA A 556 8.65 -10.71 -7.36
CA ALA A 556 8.01 -10.81 -6.06
C ALA A 556 9.00 -10.98 -4.91
N ALA A 557 10.20 -11.52 -5.17
CA ALA A 557 11.28 -11.57 -4.19
C ALA A 557 11.65 -10.18 -3.64
N PHE A 558 11.33 -9.11 -4.37
CA PHE A 558 11.55 -7.71 -3.99
C PHE A 558 10.27 -6.96 -3.58
N HIS A 559 9.11 -7.61 -3.58
CA HIS A 559 7.87 -7.01 -3.08
C HIS A 559 7.81 -7.07 -1.54
N PRO A 560 7.02 -6.19 -0.89
CA PRO A 560 6.84 -6.25 0.57
C PRO A 560 6.28 -7.59 1.04
N ILE A 561 5.29 -8.14 0.35
CA ILE A 561 4.73 -9.49 0.57
C ILE A 561 4.98 -10.33 -0.66
N ASP A 562 5.59 -11.52 -0.46
CA ASP A 562 5.87 -12.52 -1.48
C ASP A 562 5.00 -13.76 -1.21
N ARG A 563 3.77 -13.76 -1.74
CA ARG A 563 2.79 -14.82 -1.55
C ARG A 563 2.38 -15.42 -2.89
N ASP A 564 2.78 -16.66 -3.15
CA ASP A 564 2.24 -17.46 -4.24
C ASP A 564 0.82 -17.91 -3.88
N HIS A 565 -0.16 -17.58 -4.73
CA HIS A 565 -1.56 -17.96 -4.50
C HIS A 565 -2.31 -18.14 -5.82
N THR A 566 -3.09 -19.23 -5.91
CA THR A 566 -3.86 -19.57 -7.11
C THR A 566 -5.21 -20.19 -6.79
N ALA A 567 -6.16 -20.05 -7.71
CA ALA A 567 -7.54 -20.53 -7.56
C ALA A 567 -7.68 -22.04 -7.74
N THR A 568 -8.80 -22.57 -7.30
CA THR A 568 -9.21 -23.94 -7.59
C THR A 568 -9.37 -24.18 -9.10
N GLY A 569 -9.06 -25.40 -9.56
CA GLY A 569 -9.15 -25.76 -10.99
C GLY A 569 -8.04 -25.22 -11.89
N THR A 570 -7.06 -24.53 -11.33
CA THR A 570 -5.86 -24.06 -12.04
C THR A 570 -4.71 -25.07 -11.94
N ASN A 571 -3.67 -24.93 -12.79
CA ASN A 571 -2.45 -25.71 -12.65
C ASN A 571 -1.75 -25.38 -11.31
N PRO A 572 -0.97 -26.32 -10.76
CA PRO A 572 -0.10 -26.04 -9.63
C PRO A 572 0.91 -24.94 -9.96
N GLN A 573 1.16 -24.05 -8.98
CA GLN A 573 2.09 -22.92 -9.11
C GLN A 573 3.22 -22.96 -8.08
N GLU A 574 3.27 -23.96 -7.21
CA GLU A 574 4.37 -24.10 -6.26
C GLU A 574 5.71 -24.03 -7.01
N PRO A 575 6.78 -23.49 -6.40
CA PRO A 575 8.05 -23.21 -7.10
C PRO A 575 8.66 -24.38 -7.85
N TRP A 576 8.34 -25.62 -7.46
CA TRP A 576 8.79 -26.88 -8.11
C TRP A 576 7.83 -27.40 -9.20
N GLU A 577 6.71 -26.73 -9.42
CA GLU A 577 5.72 -27.15 -10.42
C GLU A 577 5.82 -26.28 -11.69
N ASN A 578 5.16 -26.69 -12.74
CA ASN A 578 4.94 -25.89 -13.95
C ASN A 578 6.24 -25.31 -14.55
N GLY A 579 7.18 -26.18 -14.91
CA GLY A 579 8.43 -25.76 -15.55
C GLY A 579 9.47 -26.87 -15.65
N SER A 580 10.63 -26.51 -16.20
CA SER A 580 11.84 -27.34 -16.24
C SER A 580 12.58 -27.31 -14.89
N GLN A 581 13.64 -28.13 -14.73
CA GLN A 581 14.49 -28.03 -13.55
C GLN A 581 15.21 -26.68 -13.47
N GLU A 582 15.53 -26.08 -14.61
CA GLU A 582 16.12 -24.73 -14.68
C GLU A 582 15.17 -23.67 -14.13
N ASP A 583 13.88 -23.72 -14.48
CA ASP A 583 12.86 -22.84 -13.89
C ASP A 583 12.79 -23.00 -12.37
N VAL A 584 12.83 -24.24 -11.87
CA VAL A 584 12.80 -24.52 -10.42
C VAL A 584 14.03 -23.93 -9.72
N ASP A 585 15.21 -24.10 -10.31
CA ASP A 585 16.46 -23.60 -9.74
C ASP A 585 16.50 -22.07 -9.74
N LEU A 586 15.98 -21.41 -10.79
CA LEU A 586 15.84 -19.97 -10.84
C LEU A 586 14.88 -19.45 -9.75
N ARG A 587 13.68 -20.03 -9.64
CA ARG A 587 12.68 -19.65 -8.64
C ARG A 587 13.23 -19.79 -7.22
N ARG A 588 13.93 -20.91 -6.95
CA ARG A 588 14.62 -21.14 -5.66
C ARG A 588 15.66 -20.04 -5.42
N ARG A 589 16.51 -19.73 -6.40
CA ARG A 589 17.55 -18.69 -6.28
C ARG A 589 16.97 -17.33 -5.89
N TYR A 590 15.86 -16.89 -6.49
CA TYR A 590 15.24 -15.61 -6.15
C TYR A 590 14.56 -15.62 -4.77
N ILE A 591 13.96 -16.74 -4.39
CA ILE A 591 13.45 -16.90 -3.02
C ILE A 591 14.63 -16.89 -2.02
N GLU A 592 15.75 -17.58 -2.29
CA GLU A 592 16.94 -17.55 -1.44
C GLU A 592 17.51 -16.12 -1.33
N GLU A 593 17.53 -15.36 -2.41
CA GLU A 593 17.99 -13.97 -2.42
C GLU A 593 17.16 -13.08 -1.49
N ARG A 594 15.84 -13.27 -1.46
CA ARG A 594 14.98 -12.60 -0.49
C ARG A 594 15.41 -12.86 0.97
N TYR A 595 15.83 -14.10 1.27
CA TYR A 595 16.28 -14.46 2.61
C TYR A 595 17.66 -13.87 2.95
N HIS A 596 18.53 -13.68 1.96
CA HIS A 596 19.76 -12.89 2.14
C HIS A 596 19.46 -11.43 2.47
N LEU A 597 18.48 -10.84 1.80
CA LEU A 597 18.07 -9.44 1.96
C LEU A 597 17.18 -9.16 3.19
N LEU A 598 16.78 -10.15 3.99
CA LEU A 598 15.90 -9.93 5.15
C LEU A 598 16.37 -8.82 6.10
N PRO A 599 17.66 -8.66 6.44
CA PRO A 599 18.11 -7.54 7.26
C PRO A 599 17.81 -6.17 6.65
N TYR A 600 17.96 -6.02 5.34
CA TYR A 600 17.63 -4.80 4.62
C TYR A 600 16.10 -4.57 4.55
N LEU A 601 15.34 -5.61 4.20
CA LEU A 601 13.88 -5.55 4.10
C LEU A 601 13.23 -5.23 5.44
N TYR A 602 13.71 -5.86 6.53
CA TYR A 602 13.18 -5.61 7.86
C TYR A 602 13.53 -4.23 8.39
N THR A 603 14.74 -3.73 8.08
CA THR A 603 15.14 -2.34 8.37
C THR A 603 14.21 -1.35 7.65
N THR A 604 13.89 -1.61 6.39
CA THR A 604 12.96 -0.78 5.61
C THR A 604 11.53 -0.88 6.15
N ALA A 605 11.11 -2.06 6.63
CA ALA A 605 9.81 -2.24 7.27
C ALA A 605 9.72 -1.49 8.62
N GLU A 606 10.81 -1.40 9.37
CA GLU A 606 10.87 -0.56 10.58
C GLU A 606 10.78 0.94 10.21
N GLU A 607 11.49 1.40 9.19
CA GLU A 607 11.35 2.77 8.69
C GLU A 607 9.89 3.07 8.32
N MET A 608 9.24 2.18 7.56
CA MET A 608 7.83 2.26 7.19
C MET A 608 6.93 2.41 8.43
N SER A 609 7.14 1.60 9.45
CA SER A 609 6.28 1.61 10.65
C SER A 609 6.38 2.93 11.44
N ARG A 610 7.51 3.62 11.33
CA ARG A 610 7.78 4.87 12.03
C ARG A 610 7.43 6.11 11.23
N THR A 611 7.66 6.08 9.91
CA THR A 611 7.54 7.25 9.04
C THR A 611 6.35 7.19 8.08
N GLY A 612 5.83 5.99 7.80
CA GLY A 612 4.84 5.74 6.75
C GLY A 612 5.44 5.63 5.34
N LEU A 613 6.75 5.82 5.16
CA LEU A 613 7.40 5.64 3.85
C LEU A 613 7.29 4.18 3.40
N PRO A 614 6.79 3.91 2.18
CA PRO A 614 6.58 2.54 1.74
C PRO A 614 7.91 1.80 1.49
N ILE A 615 7.88 0.47 1.60
CA ILE A 615 9.01 -0.40 1.24
C ILE A 615 9.26 -0.32 -0.28
N MET A 616 8.20 -0.44 -1.07
CA MET A 616 8.21 -0.35 -2.53
C MET A 616 7.86 1.08 -2.95
N ARG A 617 8.79 1.77 -3.62
CA ARG A 617 8.72 3.24 -3.87
C ARG A 617 8.79 3.58 -5.35
N PRO A 618 8.04 4.59 -5.83
CA PRO A 618 8.28 5.16 -7.15
C PRO A 618 9.59 5.95 -7.15
N LEU A 619 10.21 6.09 -8.32
CA LEU A 619 11.49 6.80 -8.44
C LEU A 619 11.45 8.22 -7.87
N PHE A 620 10.38 8.96 -8.11
CA PHE A 620 10.27 10.36 -7.65
C PHE A 620 10.25 10.52 -6.12
N LEU A 621 9.95 9.47 -5.37
CA LEU A 621 9.97 9.51 -3.91
C LEU A 621 11.41 9.60 -3.38
N ASN A 622 12.35 8.91 -4.01
CA ASN A 622 13.77 8.94 -3.64
C ASN A 622 14.56 10.01 -4.41
N PHE A 623 14.11 10.38 -5.61
CA PHE A 623 14.75 11.36 -6.50
C PHE A 623 13.78 12.49 -6.88
N PRO A 624 13.34 13.31 -5.90
CA PRO A 624 12.28 14.30 -6.12
C PRO A 624 12.73 15.48 -6.97
N SER A 625 14.03 15.81 -6.90
CA SER A 625 14.57 16.94 -7.68
C SER A 625 14.85 16.49 -9.09
N PRO A 626 14.56 17.35 -10.06
CA PRO A 626 15.17 17.19 -11.36
C PRO A 626 16.70 17.15 -11.20
N THR A 627 17.37 16.64 -12.20
CA THR A 627 18.84 16.67 -12.26
C THR A 627 19.38 18.09 -12.12
N ALA A 628 20.69 18.24 -11.99
CA ALA A 628 21.35 19.53 -11.83
C ALA A 628 20.98 20.57 -12.91
N ASP A 629 20.46 20.15 -14.05
CA ASP A 629 19.96 20.99 -15.12
C ASP A 629 18.44 21.25 -15.10
N GLY A 630 17.73 20.77 -14.07
CA GLY A 630 16.30 20.97 -13.91
C GLY A 630 15.39 19.99 -14.67
N SER A 631 15.93 18.94 -15.30
CA SER A 631 15.14 17.94 -16.02
C SER A 631 14.47 16.97 -15.04
N PRO A 632 13.15 16.69 -15.15
CA PRO A 632 12.46 15.74 -14.29
C PRO A 632 12.88 14.30 -14.58
N ILE A 633 12.61 13.41 -13.63
CA ILE A 633 12.67 11.96 -13.82
C ILE A 633 11.44 11.49 -14.58
N ASP A 634 11.54 10.35 -15.29
CA ASP A 634 10.40 9.71 -15.93
C ASP A 634 9.41 9.20 -14.87
N LEU A 635 8.39 10.00 -14.61
CA LEU A 635 7.35 9.70 -13.64
C LEU A 635 6.30 8.71 -14.16
N ALA A 636 6.25 8.50 -15.47
CA ALA A 636 5.30 7.59 -16.09
C ALA A 636 5.80 6.13 -16.15
N ASN A 637 7.07 5.90 -15.79
CA ASN A 637 7.65 4.55 -15.84
C ASN A 637 7.08 3.65 -14.73
N GLY A 638 6.07 2.87 -15.06
CA GLY A 638 5.43 1.90 -14.17
C GLY A 638 6.15 0.55 -14.07
N ASN A 639 7.29 0.35 -14.79
CA ASN A 639 8.02 -0.93 -14.78
C ASN A 639 9.23 -0.93 -13.84
N VAL A 640 9.48 0.19 -13.15
CA VAL A 640 10.64 0.38 -12.29
C VAL A 640 10.20 0.85 -10.92
N PHE A 641 10.78 0.29 -9.88
CA PHE A 641 10.54 0.71 -8.50
C PHE A 641 11.79 0.61 -7.65
N MET A 642 11.81 1.36 -6.55
CA MET A 642 12.84 1.24 -5.52
C MET A 642 12.35 0.32 -4.41
N VAL A 643 13.23 -0.47 -3.84
CA VAL A 643 13.06 -1.13 -2.54
C VAL A 643 13.87 -0.33 -1.51
N GLY A 644 13.17 0.28 -0.58
CA GLY A 644 13.81 1.25 0.33
C GLY A 644 14.43 2.44 -0.42
N SER A 645 15.63 2.82 -0.02
CA SER A 645 16.36 3.96 -0.61
C SER A 645 17.42 3.54 -1.62
N ASP A 646 17.79 2.26 -1.69
CA ASP A 646 19.08 1.86 -2.27
C ASP A 646 18.98 0.86 -3.42
N LEU A 647 17.96 0.01 -3.47
CA LEU A 647 17.79 -0.98 -4.53
C LEU A 647 16.75 -0.51 -5.55
N LEU A 648 17.10 -0.58 -6.82
CA LEU A 648 16.19 -0.32 -7.94
C LEU A 648 15.95 -1.63 -8.69
N VAL A 649 14.69 -2.00 -8.85
CA VAL A 649 14.26 -3.20 -9.58
C VAL A 649 13.57 -2.77 -10.86
N ALA A 650 14.02 -3.31 -11.99
CA ALA A 650 13.47 -3.04 -13.30
C ALA A 650 12.80 -4.30 -13.85
N GLN A 651 11.47 -4.31 -13.84
CA GLN A 651 10.69 -5.42 -14.35
C GLN A 651 10.88 -5.58 -15.86
N SER A 652 11.08 -6.83 -16.31
CA SER A 652 11.18 -7.14 -17.74
C SER A 652 9.90 -6.80 -18.50
N PRO A 653 9.99 -6.30 -19.74
CA PRO A 653 8.82 -6.13 -20.62
C PRO A 653 8.24 -7.49 -21.05
N TYR A 654 7.20 -7.45 -21.87
CA TYR A 654 6.59 -8.65 -22.44
C TYR A 654 7.60 -9.53 -23.19
N PRO A 655 7.45 -10.88 -23.14
CA PRO A 655 8.43 -11.79 -23.72
C PRO A 655 8.57 -11.69 -25.24
N ASP A 656 7.52 -11.25 -25.94
CA ASP A 656 7.46 -11.24 -27.40
C ASP A 656 7.91 -9.90 -28.02
N GLU A 657 8.21 -8.91 -27.19
CA GLU A 657 8.41 -7.55 -27.71
C GLU A 657 9.83 -7.29 -28.18
N LEU A 658 10.85 -7.69 -27.43
CA LEU A 658 12.24 -7.36 -27.77
C LEU A 658 13.25 -8.30 -27.10
N ASP A 659 14.30 -8.68 -27.86
CA ASP A 659 15.47 -9.35 -27.25
C ASP A 659 16.31 -8.42 -26.39
N ASN A 660 16.26 -7.11 -26.68
CA ASN A 660 16.91 -6.06 -25.93
C ASN A 660 15.93 -4.94 -25.64
N TYR A 661 15.99 -4.37 -24.46
CA TYR A 661 15.17 -3.24 -24.04
C TYR A 661 15.96 -2.21 -23.24
N SER A 662 15.44 -1.00 -23.17
CA SER A 662 16.06 0.09 -22.42
C SER A 662 15.51 0.18 -21.00
N VAL A 663 16.38 0.25 -20.03
CA VAL A 663 16.05 0.64 -18.65
C VAL A 663 16.55 2.04 -18.37
N ALA A 664 15.66 2.92 -17.93
CA ALA A 664 15.99 4.28 -17.56
C ALA A 664 16.27 4.37 -16.05
N LEU A 665 17.47 4.81 -15.70
CA LEU A 665 17.89 5.01 -14.31
C LEU A 665 18.00 6.52 -14.00
N PRO A 666 17.70 6.96 -12.76
CA PRO A 666 18.03 8.29 -12.30
C PRO A 666 19.53 8.59 -12.47
N PRO A 667 19.93 9.84 -12.76
CA PRO A 667 21.32 10.20 -13.12
C PRO A 667 22.24 10.31 -11.88
N VAL A 668 22.25 9.26 -11.09
CA VAL A 668 23.21 8.99 -10.00
C VAL A 668 24.06 7.78 -10.39
N GLY A 669 25.13 7.48 -9.70
CA GLY A 669 25.90 6.26 -9.93
C GLY A 669 25.08 5.03 -9.54
N TRP A 670 25.20 3.96 -10.33
CA TRP A 670 24.56 2.69 -10.08
C TRP A 670 25.54 1.53 -10.24
N TYR A 671 25.35 0.50 -9.45
CA TYR A 671 26.05 -0.79 -9.58
C TYR A 671 25.04 -1.87 -9.95
N ASP A 672 25.43 -2.79 -10.80
CA ASP A 672 24.67 -4.02 -11.01
C ASP A 672 24.67 -4.86 -9.72
N TYR A 673 23.52 -5.28 -9.27
CA TYR A 673 23.36 -6.00 -8.00
C TYR A 673 24.04 -7.38 -8.05
N TRP A 674 23.97 -8.05 -9.21
CA TRP A 674 24.44 -9.43 -9.36
C TRP A 674 25.94 -9.53 -9.57
N THR A 675 26.51 -8.66 -10.39
CA THR A 675 27.95 -8.67 -10.72
C THR A 675 28.79 -7.74 -9.84
N GLY A 676 28.18 -6.71 -9.27
CA GLY A 676 28.87 -5.67 -8.51
C GLY A 676 29.60 -4.64 -9.39
N ASP A 677 29.39 -4.70 -10.69
CA ASP A 677 30.01 -3.77 -11.63
C ASP A 677 29.36 -2.40 -11.59
N LEU A 678 30.19 -1.37 -11.75
CA LEU A 678 29.69 -0.02 -11.99
C LEU A 678 29.00 0.04 -13.35
N VAL A 679 27.74 0.48 -13.33
CA VAL A 679 26.90 0.56 -14.53
C VAL A 679 27.37 1.71 -15.40
N GLU A 680 27.81 1.39 -16.61
CA GLU A 680 28.11 2.34 -17.65
C GLU A 680 26.91 2.47 -18.60
N GLY A 681 26.31 3.64 -18.66
CA GLY A 681 25.19 3.90 -19.54
C GLY A 681 25.37 5.17 -20.35
N VAL A 682 24.59 5.32 -21.40
CA VAL A 682 24.59 6.54 -22.22
C VAL A 682 23.74 7.59 -21.53
N SER A 683 24.38 8.63 -21.00
CA SER A 683 23.66 9.81 -20.50
C SER A 683 22.86 10.43 -21.63
N GLY A 684 21.56 10.38 -21.55
CA GLY A 684 20.64 10.86 -22.57
C GLY A 684 19.59 11.81 -22.01
N ARG A 685 18.93 12.54 -22.88
CA ARG A 685 17.73 13.31 -22.59
C ARG A 685 16.60 12.81 -23.47
N LYS A 686 15.64 12.14 -22.88
CA LYS A 686 14.44 11.71 -23.57
C LYS A 686 13.37 12.81 -23.46
N ALA A 687 12.70 13.14 -24.57
CA ALA A 687 11.53 14.00 -24.52
C ALA A 687 10.31 13.16 -24.16
N ILE A 688 9.71 13.42 -23.00
CA ILE A 688 8.44 12.85 -22.56
C ILE A 688 7.48 14.02 -22.41
N ASP A 689 6.34 13.98 -23.12
CA ASP A 689 5.32 15.03 -23.11
C ASP A 689 5.88 16.46 -23.24
N ASN A 690 6.80 16.68 -24.19
CA ASN A 690 7.53 17.92 -24.41
C ASN A 690 8.47 18.36 -23.28
N THR A 691 8.69 17.52 -22.27
CA THR A 691 9.67 17.77 -21.20
C THR A 691 10.91 16.92 -21.42
N ARG A 692 12.10 17.48 -21.24
CA ARG A 692 13.35 16.71 -21.31
C ARG A 692 13.62 16.07 -19.95
N VAL A 693 13.75 14.73 -19.95
CA VAL A 693 14.07 13.93 -18.78
C VAL A 693 15.54 13.55 -18.85
N ALA A 694 16.28 13.85 -17.80
CA ALA A 694 17.65 13.34 -17.67
C ALA A 694 17.61 11.95 -17.05
N GLN A 695 18.18 11.00 -17.74
CA GLN A 695 18.25 9.61 -17.33
C GLN A 695 19.52 8.95 -17.87
N LEU A 696 19.97 7.92 -17.21
CA LEU A 696 20.96 7.00 -17.74
C LEU A 696 20.20 5.88 -18.45
N GLU A 697 20.35 5.73 -19.76
CA GLU A 697 19.75 4.62 -20.50
C GLU A 697 20.71 3.45 -20.59
N LEU A 698 20.25 2.29 -20.12
CA LEU A 698 20.92 1.02 -20.26
C LEU A 698 20.20 0.16 -21.30
N GLN A 699 20.97 -0.46 -22.19
CA GLN A 699 20.47 -1.52 -23.04
C GLN A 699 20.69 -2.85 -22.31
N ILE A 700 19.61 -3.53 -22.01
CA ILE A 700 19.61 -4.81 -21.32
C ILE A 700 19.16 -5.89 -22.28
N HIS A 701 19.93 -6.99 -22.37
CA HIS A 701 19.50 -8.21 -23.05
C HIS A 701 18.51 -8.94 -22.15
N ARG A 702 17.35 -9.27 -22.69
CA ARG A 702 16.33 -10.04 -21.96
C ARG A 702 16.82 -11.47 -21.74
N SER A 703 17.07 -11.80 -20.49
CA SER A 703 17.40 -13.17 -20.06
C SER A 703 16.36 -13.62 -19.03
N LEU A 704 16.04 -14.92 -19.00
CA LEU A 704 15.15 -15.47 -17.97
C LEU A 704 15.87 -15.62 -16.63
N ASP A 705 17.19 -15.77 -16.65
CA ASP A 705 17.98 -16.03 -15.46
C ASP A 705 18.35 -14.77 -14.68
N THR A 706 18.08 -13.59 -15.20
CA THR A 706 18.51 -12.32 -14.57
C THR A 706 17.44 -11.24 -14.64
N LEU A 707 16.82 -10.95 -13.49
CA LEU A 707 16.04 -9.73 -13.28
C LEU A 707 17.02 -8.57 -13.09
N PRO A 708 16.90 -7.46 -13.87
CA PRO A 708 17.74 -6.28 -13.64
C PRO A 708 17.47 -5.63 -12.30
N VAL A 709 18.45 -5.69 -11.42
CA VAL A 709 18.46 -5.03 -10.11
C VAL A 709 19.73 -4.20 -10.01
N PHE A 710 19.59 -2.96 -9.55
CA PHE A 710 20.69 -2.03 -9.43
C PHE A 710 20.78 -1.47 -8.01
N VAL A 711 21.99 -1.21 -7.56
CA VAL A 711 22.26 -0.62 -6.26
C VAL A 711 22.78 0.80 -6.45
N ARG A 712 22.21 1.73 -5.70
CA ARG A 712 22.64 3.13 -5.73
C ARG A 712 24.08 3.27 -5.24
N ALA A 713 24.90 3.99 -5.98
CA ALA A 713 26.24 4.35 -5.51
C ALA A 713 26.15 5.15 -4.19
N GLY A 714 26.97 4.80 -3.23
CA GLY A 714 26.91 5.30 -1.86
C GLY A 714 26.01 4.46 -0.93
N ALA A 715 25.47 3.34 -1.38
CA ALA A 715 24.70 2.45 -0.52
C ALA A 715 25.58 1.48 0.28
N ILE A 716 25.14 1.13 1.48
CA ILE A 716 25.65 0.01 2.28
C ILE A 716 24.45 -0.88 2.62
N VAL A 717 24.39 -2.05 1.98
CA VAL A 717 23.27 -3.00 2.08
C VAL A 717 23.67 -4.13 3.02
N PRO A 718 22.95 -4.33 4.15
CA PRO A 718 23.19 -5.47 5.04
C PRO A 718 22.51 -6.74 4.51
N GLU A 719 23.24 -7.86 4.52
CA GLU A 719 22.75 -9.18 4.15
C GLU A 719 23.12 -10.24 5.21
N GLN A 720 22.37 -11.33 5.25
CA GLN A 720 22.60 -12.45 6.15
C GLN A 720 22.91 -13.74 5.40
N PRO A 721 23.54 -14.72 6.04
CA PRO A 721 23.63 -16.09 5.53
C PRO A 721 22.24 -16.69 5.30
N LEU A 722 22.12 -17.53 4.25
CA LEU A 722 20.87 -18.21 3.91
C LEU A 722 20.34 -19.03 5.10
N VAL A 723 19.06 -18.89 5.34
CA VAL A 723 18.24 -19.71 6.24
C VAL A 723 17.04 -20.27 5.50
N GLN A 724 16.43 -21.34 6.00
CA GLN A 724 15.23 -21.94 5.39
C GLN A 724 13.92 -21.33 5.93
N SER A 725 14.02 -20.53 6.99
CA SER A 725 12.92 -19.80 7.63
C SER A 725 13.49 -18.65 8.46
N THR A 726 12.71 -17.63 8.68
CA THR A 726 13.05 -16.50 9.58
C THR A 726 13.15 -16.91 11.05
N ASP A 727 12.58 -18.06 11.44
CA ASP A 727 12.74 -18.64 12.78
C ASP A 727 14.13 -19.25 13.02
N GLU A 728 14.90 -19.48 11.93
CA GLU A 728 16.25 -20.00 12.04
C GLU A 728 17.24 -18.87 12.33
N LYS A 729 18.16 -19.14 13.23
CA LYS A 729 19.26 -18.24 13.51
C LYS A 729 20.34 -18.35 12.43
N PRO A 730 20.63 -17.29 11.64
CA PRO A 730 21.67 -17.33 10.63
C PRO A 730 23.05 -17.72 11.23
N GLN A 731 23.83 -18.50 10.48
CA GLN A 731 25.15 -19.01 10.91
C GLN A 731 26.24 -18.40 10.03
N GLY A 732 27.01 -17.45 10.57
CA GLY A 732 28.08 -16.79 9.85
C GLY A 732 28.19 -15.31 10.16
N PRO A 733 28.94 -14.53 9.38
CA PRO A 733 29.03 -13.08 9.52
C PRO A 733 27.75 -12.38 9.00
N LEU A 734 27.48 -11.19 9.54
CA LEU A 734 26.65 -10.22 8.84
C LEU A 734 27.49 -9.65 7.70
N THR A 735 26.95 -9.63 6.48
CA THR A 735 27.61 -9.04 5.31
C THR A 735 27.14 -7.58 5.13
N LEU A 736 28.09 -6.68 4.94
CA LEU A 736 27.85 -5.30 4.55
C LEU A 736 28.35 -5.14 3.11
N ARG A 737 27.45 -5.08 2.14
CA ARG A 737 27.77 -4.81 0.74
C ARG A 737 27.90 -3.30 0.55
N VAL A 738 29.13 -2.84 0.36
CA VAL A 738 29.47 -1.40 0.23
C VAL A 738 29.66 -1.06 -1.23
N TYR A 739 28.87 -0.12 -1.71
CA TYR A 739 28.91 0.39 -3.08
C TYR A 739 29.43 1.84 -3.05
N PRO A 740 30.73 2.08 -3.30
CA PRO A 740 31.34 3.38 -3.12
C PRO A 740 30.66 4.50 -3.91
N PRO A 741 30.69 5.73 -3.41
CA PRO A 741 30.22 6.90 -4.17
C PRO A 741 31.00 7.10 -5.48
N THR A 742 30.29 7.45 -6.54
CA THR A 742 30.90 7.77 -7.85
C THR A 742 31.07 9.26 -8.08
N GLN A 743 30.46 10.11 -7.23
CA GLN A 743 30.52 11.57 -7.36
C GLN A 743 31.04 12.20 -6.06
N ALA A 744 31.82 13.28 -6.19
CA ALA A 744 32.32 14.03 -5.04
C ALA A 744 31.13 14.62 -4.23
N GLY A 745 31.16 14.41 -2.92
CA GLY A 745 30.11 14.87 -1.99
C GLY A 745 28.83 14.04 -1.96
N GLN A 746 28.77 12.94 -2.69
CA GLN A 746 27.67 11.98 -2.59
C GLN A 746 27.69 11.31 -1.22
N GLU A 747 26.53 11.25 -0.58
CA GLU A 747 26.35 10.53 0.69
C GLU A 747 26.63 9.03 0.51
N CYS A 748 27.29 8.44 1.50
CA CYS A 748 27.52 7.01 1.58
C CYS A 748 27.08 6.50 2.93
N GLY A 749 26.15 5.54 2.93
CA GLY A 749 25.69 4.97 4.18
C GLY A 749 24.59 3.94 4.03
N GLY A 750 24.20 3.40 5.18
CA GLY A 750 23.13 2.44 5.35
C GLY A 750 22.80 2.29 6.81
N SER A 751 21.84 1.45 7.12
CA SER A 751 21.49 1.13 8.51
C SER A 751 20.95 -0.29 8.61
N LEU A 752 20.98 -0.81 9.84
CA LEU A 752 20.41 -2.09 10.20
C LEU A 752 19.53 -1.92 11.43
N TYR A 753 18.37 -2.53 11.39
CA TYR A 753 17.48 -2.70 12.53
C TYR A 753 17.14 -4.17 12.72
N LEU A 754 17.21 -4.63 13.97
CA LEU A 754 16.77 -5.97 14.37
C LEU A 754 16.06 -5.90 15.74
N ASP A 755 15.17 -6.84 15.97
CA ASP A 755 14.56 -7.17 17.26
C ASP A 755 14.22 -8.68 17.27
N ASP A 756 13.33 -9.12 18.17
CA ASP A 756 12.94 -10.53 18.24
C ASP A 756 12.06 -11.01 17.05
N GLY A 757 11.64 -10.10 16.17
CA GLY A 757 10.83 -10.41 15.00
C GLY A 757 9.34 -10.68 15.27
N GLU A 758 8.90 -10.80 16.51
CA GLU A 758 7.55 -11.29 16.85
C GLU A 758 6.80 -10.40 17.85
N THR A 759 7.52 -9.77 18.81
CA THR A 759 6.87 -9.11 19.93
C THR A 759 6.99 -7.58 19.91
N TYR A 760 6.31 -6.92 20.82
CA TYR A 760 6.44 -5.48 21.06
C TYR A 760 7.57 -5.14 22.08
N ALA A 761 8.51 -6.06 22.37
CA ALA A 761 9.65 -5.82 23.25
C ALA A 761 10.52 -4.64 22.79
N PHE A 762 10.60 -4.43 21.48
CA PHE A 762 11.31 -3.28 20.87
C PHE A 762 10.83 -1.92 21.38
N GLN A 763 9.55 -1.76 21.70
CA GLN A 763 9.00 -0.53 22.29
C GLN A 763 9.53 -0.25 23.70
N LYS A 764 10.14 -1.25 24.33
CA LYS A 764 10.79 -1.16 25.66
C LYS A 764 12.32 -1.07 25.59
N GLY A 765 12.86 -0.91 24.35
CA GLY A 765 14.31 -0.81 24.11
C GLY A 765 15.00 -2.11 23.70
N ASP A 766 14.26 -3.22 23.61
CA ASP A 766 14.82 -4.50 23.17
C ASP A 766 14.86 -4.60 21.63
N PHE A 767 15.73 -3.81 21.07
CA PHE A 767 16.05 -3.76 19.63
C PHE A 767 17.55 -3.51 19.45
N LEU A 768 18.06 -3.74 18.27
CA LEU A 768 19.38 -3.34 17.79
C LEU A 768 19.23 -2.36 16.62
N ARG A 769 19.99 -1.26 16.67
CA ARG A 769 20.15 -0.34 15.54
C ARG A 769 21.61 0.00 15.34
N VAL A 770 22.08 -0.13 14.09
CA VAL A 770 23.44 0.21 13.68
C VAL A 770 23.38 1.11 12.46
N ALA A 771 24.16 2.17 12.42
CA ALA A 771 24.33 3.00 11.24
C ALA A 771 25.70 2.72 10.60
N PHE A 772 25.73 2.81 9.28
CA PHE A 772 26.92 2.61 8.47
C PHE A 772 27.20 3.88 7.65
N SER A 773 28.45 4.20 7.44
CA SER A 773 28.85 5.25 6.50
C SER A 773 30.13 4.90 5.76
N CYS A 774 30.39 5.54 4.65
CA CYS A 774 31.67 5.43 3.97
C CYS A 774 32.16 6.76 3.38
N HIS A 775 33.45 6.88 3.22
CA HIS A 775 34.10 8.05 2.67
C HIS A 775 35.16 7.63 1.66
N SER A 776 35.00 8.03 0.41
CA SER A 776 35.99 7.81 -0.63
C SER A 776 37.03 8.95 -0.64
N THR A 777 38.30 8.57 -0.75
CA THR A 777 39.45 9.47 -0.92
C THR A 777 40.24 9.09 -2.16
N ALA A 778 41.22 9.92 -2.56
CA ALA A 778 42.12 9.58 -3.67
C ALA A 778 42.99 8.34 -3.36
N GLN A 779 43.13 7.95 -2.12
CA GLN A 779 43.98 6.85 -1.65
C GLN A 779 43.20 5.55 -1.31
N GLY A 780 41.88 5.61 -1.26
CA GLY A 780 41.06 4.48 -0.89
C GLY A 780 39.69 4.80 -0.30
N LEU A 781 39.09 3.84 0.38
CA LEU A 781 37.78 3.93 1.02
C LEU A 781 37.90 3.72 2.53
N THR A 782 37.23 4.54 3.31
CA THR A 782 37.00 4.31 4.74
C THR A 782 35.55 3.93 4.94
N VAL A 783 35.28 2.80 5.61
CA VAL A 783 33.95 2.35 6.01
C VAL A 783 33.87 2.43 7.54
N VAL A 784 32.81 3.05 8.04
CA VAL A 784 32.55 3.23 9.49
C VAL A 784 31.29 2.48 9.85
N VAL A 785 31.38 1.67 10.89
CA VAL A 785 30.23 1.04 11.56
C VAL A 785 30.09 1.71 12.93
N GLU A 786 28.98 2.39 13.13
CA GLU A 786 28.70 3.07 14.38
C GLU A 786 28.44 2.08 15.53
N PRO A 787 28.63 2.49 16.80
CA PRO A 787 28.27 1.66 17.94
C PRO A 787 26.81 1.22 17.91
N HIS A 788 26.59 -0.03 18.34
CA HIS A 788 25.25 -0.61 18.48
C HIS A 788 24.40 0.20 19.46
N ARG A 789 23.13 0.42 19.09
CA ARG A 789 22.13 1.06 19.97
C ARG A 789 21.00 0.09 20.26
N GLY A 790 20.51 0.07 21.51
CA GLY A 790 19.49 -0.83 22.00
C GLY A 790 20.08 -2.01 22.80
N SER A 791 19.25 -2.95 23.23
CA SER A 791 19.65 -4.06 24.14
C SER A 791 19.57 -5.44 23.47
N PHE A 792 19.10 -5.53 22.23
CA PHE A 792 18.96 -6.80 21.54
C PHE A 792 20.32 -7.34 21.07
N ASP A 793 20.65 -8.60 21.42
CA ASP A 793 21.91 -9.24 21.04
C ASP A 793 21.86 -9.76 19.58
N PRO A 794 22.82 -9.36 18.71
CA PRO A 794 22.88 -9.84 17.35
C PRO A 794 23.25 -11.33 17.27
N TRP A 795 22.82 -11.97 16.19
CA TRP A 795 23.15 -13.37 15.92
C TRP A 795 24.60 -13.56 15.45
N TRP A 796 25.25 -12.52 14.90
CA TRP A 796 26.64 -12.57 14.42
C TRP A 796 27.64 -12.14 15.48
N LYS A 797 28.91 -12.46 15.22
CA LYS A 797 30.09 -11.98 15.97
C LYS A 797 31.17 -11.44 15.04
N LEU A 798 30.95 -11.60 13.72
CA LEU A 798 31.84 -11.13 12.66
C LEU A 798 31.04 -10.32 11.66
N LEU A 799 31.67 -9.31 11.08
CA LEU A 799 31.22 -8.60 9.91
C LEU A 799 32.05 -9.03 8.71
N SER A 800 31.41 -9.28 7.58
CA SER A 800 32.04 -9.36 6.25
C SER A 800 31.78 -8.02 5.54
N VAL A 801 32.79 -7.21 5.41
CA VAL A 801 32.69 -5.94 4.67
C VAL A 801 33.15 -6.21 3.23
N GLU A 802 32.24 -6.05 2.29
CA GLU A 802 32.45 -6.32 0.87
C GLU A 802 32.38 -5.03 0.08
N VAL A 803 33.52 -4.57 -0.46
CA VAL A 803 33.60 -3.32 -1.25
C VAL A 803 33.55 -3.67 -2.73
N TYR A 804 32.53 -3.23 -3.40
CA TYR A 804 32.26 -3.48 -4.83
C TYR A 804 32.90 -2.44 -5.75
N GLY A 805 32.98 -2.76 -7.05
CA GLY A 805 33.57 -1.90 -8.08
C GLY A 805 35.10 -1.82 -8.05
N ALA A 806 35.77 -2.74 -7.38
CA ALA A 806 37.22 -2.80 -7.29
C ALA A 806 37.84 -3.41 -8.53
N ALA A 807 38.53 -2.63 -9.35
CA ALA A 807 39.20 -3.15 -10.55
C ALA A 807 40.47 -3.99 -10.26
N ARG A 808 40.98 -3.97 -9.02
CA ARG A 808 42.21 -4.65 -8.59
C ARG A 808 42.21 -4.94 -7.08
N PRO A 809 43.08 -5.85 -6.62
CA PRO A 809 43.22 -6.07 -5.18
C PRO A 809 43.60 -4.79 -4.44
N ALA A 810 43.18 -4.71 -3.17
CA ALA A 810 43.65 -3.64 -2.30
C ALA A 810 45.17 -3.70 -2.11
N THR A 811 45.83 -2.54 -2.09
CA THR A 811 47.28 -2.43 -1.78
C THR A 811 47.55 -2.56 -0.28
N GLY A 812 46.52 -2.38 0.54
CA GLY A 812 46.55 -2.57 1.99
C GLY A 812 45.21 -2.33 2.62
N ALA A 813 44.99 -2.88 3.81
CA ALA A 813 43.80 -2.57 4.63
C ALA A 813 44.19 -2.53 6.11
N SER A 814 43.47 -1.70 6.88
CA SER A 814 43.63 -1.64 8.34
C SER A 814 42.30 -1.40 9.01
N ALA A 815 42.06 -1.96 10.18
CA ALA A 815 40.87 -1.74 10.96
C ALA A 815 41.19 -1.22 12.37
N ALA A 816 40.40 -0.25 12.83
CA ALA A 816 40.41 0.27 14.19
C ALA A 816 39.08 -0.12 14.86
N LEU A 817 39.18 -0.77 16.02
CA LEU A 817 38.02 -1.14 16.83
C LEU A 817 37.92 -0.16 18.02
N ASP A 818 36.71 0.33 18.33
CA ASP A 818 36.44 1.21 19.48
C ASP A 818 37.45 2.39 19.59
N GLY A 819 37.81 3.01 18.45
CA GLY A 819 38.78 4.12 18.40
C GLY A 819 40.23 3.76 18.79
N GLN A 820 40.55 2.44 18.89
CA GLN A 820 41.88 1.95 19.15
C GLN A 820 42.83 2.17 17.98
N LYS A 821 44.13 1.92 18.20
CA LYS A 821 45.12 1.99 17.10
C LYS A 821 44.78 0.97 16.01
N ALA A 822 44.68 1.48 14.75
CA ALA A 822 44.40 0.63 13.60
C ALA A 822 45.43 -0.52 13.45
N THR A 823 44.93 -1.73 13.19
CA THR A 823 45.72 -2.94 12.95
C THR A 823 45.60 -3.36 11.49
N PRO A 824 46.67 -3.90 10.86
CA PRO A 824 46.59 -4.44 9.51
C PRO A 824 45.55 -5.55 9.39
N VAL A 825 44.78 -5.52 8.32
CA VAL A 825 43.83 -6.57 7.92
C VAL A 825 44.28 -7.11 6.57
N MET A 826 44.14 -8.42 6.34
CA MET A 826 44.39 -9.03 5.04
C MET A 826 43.07 -9.14 4.26
N PRO A 827 42.80 -8.25 3.29
CA PRO A 827 41.59 -8.37 2.49
C PRO A 827 41.73 -9.45 1.41
N GLY A 828 40.63 -10.16 1.13
CA GLY A 828 40.47 -10.99 -0.06
C GLY A 828 40.15 -10.13 -1.28
N PHE A 829 40.39 -10.65 -2.49
CA PHE A 829 39.93 -10.06 -3.72
C PHE A 829 39.26 -11.10 -4.61
N ASP A 830 38.08 -10.79 -5.06
CA ASP A 830 37.29 -11.58 -6.01
C ASP A 830 37.29 -10.82 -7.36
N PRO A 831 38.03 -11.31 -8.35
CA PRO A 831 38.11 -10.64 -9.65
C PRO A 831 36.86 -10.86 -10.52
N GLU A 832 36.05 -11.87 -10.22
CA GLU A 832 34.81 -12.16 -10.96
C GLU A 832 33.70 -11.16 -10.61
N HIS A 833 33.62 -10.80 -9.33
CA HIS A 833 32.63 -9.86 -8.83
C HIS A 833 33.21 -8.47 -8.51
N HIS A 834 34.42 -8.17 -8.98
CA HIS A 834 35.10 -6.88 -8.73
C HIS A 834 35.04 -6.43 -7.26
N ARG A 835 35.31 -7.35 -6.32
CA ARG A 835 35.00 -7.21 -4.90
C ARG A 835 36.22 -7.40 -4.01
N ILE A 836 36.38 -6.49 -3.03
CA ILE A 836 37.34 -6.66 -1.93
C ILE A 836 36.57 -7.04 -0.68
N THR A 837 37.01 -8.11 0.03
CA THR A 837 36.34 -8.59 1.25
C THR A 837 37.29 -8.51 2.44
N ALA A 838 36.80 -7.94 3.55
CA ALA A 838 37.47 -7.92 4.85
C ALA A 838 36.54 -8.51 5.92
N ILE A 839 37.04 -9.52 6.67
CA ILE A 839 36.30 -10.12 7.78
C ILE A 839 36.82 -9.56 9.09
N LEU A 840 35.96 -9.00 9.91
CA LEU A 840 36.29 -8.27 11.12
C LEU A 840 35.44 -8.72 12.31
N PRO A 841 35.98 -8.75 13.53
CA PRO A 841 35.16 -8.95 14.72
C PRO A 841 34.23 -7.74 14.95
N ASP A 842 33.02 -8.02 15.43
CA ASP A 842 32.07 -7.02 15.87
C ASP A 842 31.76 -7.23 17.36
N ASP A 843 32.21 -6.30 18.21
CA ASP A 843 31.95 -6.30 19.63
C ASP A 843 30.86 -5.27 20.04
N GLY A 844 30.24 -4.65 19.03
CA GLY A 844 29.15 -3.66 19.20
C GLY A 844 29.60 -2.24 19.60
N LYS A 845 30.91 -1.98 19.70
CA LYS A 845 31.41 -0.65 20.10
C LYS A 845 31.78 0.25 18.93
N GLY A 846 31.61 -0.24 17.72
CA GLY A 846 31.94 0.44 16.49
C GLY A 846 33.33 0.08 15.94
N LEU A 847 33.47 0.25 14.64
CA LEU A 847 34.73 0.00 13.94
C LEU A 847 34.91 0.94 12.75
N GLU A 848 36.17 1.17 12.37
CA GLU A 848 36.56 1.86 11.15
C GLU A 848 37.48 0.93 10.33
N LEU A 849 37.09 0.65 9.08
CA LEU A 849 37.90 -0.08 8.12
C LEU A 849 38.42 0.86 7.05
N GLN A 850 39.71 0.89 6.85
CA GLN A 850 40.37 1.61 5.76
C GLN A 850 40.87 0.62 4.73
N VAL A 851 40.49 0.79 3.45
CA VAL A 851 40.92 0.01 2.31
C VAL A 851 41.68 0.91 1.36
N ALA A 852 42.95 0.61 1.09
CA ALA A 852 43.78 1.36 0.15
C ALA A 852 43.79 0.68 -1.23
N TYR A 853 43.66 1.43 -2.30
CA TYR A 853 43.67 0.96 -3.69
C TYR A 853 45.01 1.15 -4.39
#